data_10d84724f5c02529711060f4bda33121
#
_entry.id   10d84724f5c02529711060f4bda33121
#
_cell.length_a   1.000
_cell.length_b   1.000
_cell.length_c   1.000
_cell.angle_alpha   90.00
_cell.angle_beta   90.00
_cell.angle_gamma   90.00
#
_symmetry.space_group_name_H-M   'P 1'
#
loop_
_entity.id
_entity.type
_entity.pdbx_description
1 polymer ?
#
loop_
_entity_poly.entity_id
_entity_poly.type
_entity_poly.pdbx_seq_one_letter_code
_entity_poly.pdbx_strand_id
1 'polypeptide(L)'
;MCGFFLAGSSFGKEHGHQQHPNILFVIMDDVGVDQLGLFGYGGLPPAVGPQTPVLKTIAENGVKFRNVWATPECSPSRVSMFTGRYPMRHNVMAAILPPDLAISQQSPFETATPKVLKAAGYKSALIGKSHFTNSPTNPRTPSTNPYGETAVVQLGWDYFQGWFDGGPNAIDTTAGGVVPVDSTTGLGPYKCGYVSNKQVDPVNGADSGACYQSNGSCVNLSQNPGQTCLQSGGILVPNASCLTPTPSNVNFNQQNGYYVSQLVVNTGENTPAVISPVDDPVGRGYRTTLEANFAIDWINKQSISNPWMTTISFSSAHTPFQPAPSSLVYTKALTVGQDCSDGSLDSRVLMNQMIEAMDKELGRVLVETGIATKNIDGSISYDPHKSNTVVIIVGDNGSYASDVRLPFDPEHSKGTVYQTGVWVPLIVAGPMVNKPGRDVSSMVNIVDLFSLFGDIGGINVRSYVPKTQALDAKPLMPYLTNPTQDKKPIRSTNFTQYGENTRATDFVNGTCVIKSANTCTILFPGQNICEVGYGGTWYGEGTSQPIPSSYPNGFSSCCQVNQYLYSKSPSSVVAVLPDNSYAVRNKDYKLVQQTTTNYDPNNPTLGSACLTQTVDEFYKVNELPVTLVPPQSPALDRPTGSLANNLLSSGTASLTYVQNKNYQELQKELTHVIGSAQPCPGDANLDGLINSKDYLEQIKWIGITGGSSTWWDMNQDGLTNDTDISLLKTAVSPCKLPR
;
A
#
# COMPACT_ATOMS: atom_id res chain seq x y z
N MET A 1 -34.03 -49.41 -59.88
CA MET A 1 -34.07 -49.23 -58.43
C MET A 1 -33.06 -48.13 -58.08
N CYS A 2 -33.58 -46.92 -57.91
CA CYS A 2 -32.77 -45.75 -57.52
C CYS A 2 -32.68 -45.68 -55.98
N GLY A 3 -31.47 -45.73 -55.46
CA GLY A 3 -31.22 -45.51 -54.02
C GLY A 3 -30.84 -44.04 -53.78
N PHE A 4 -31.67 -43.31 -53.09
CA PHE A 4 -31.35 -41.94 -52.61
C PHE A 4 -30.45 -42.03 -51.36
N PHE A 5 -29.23 -41.47 -51.39
CA PHE A 5 -28.44 -41.17 -50.25
C PHE A 5 -28.78 -39.76 -49.76
N LEU A 6 -29.38 -39.67 -48.58
CA LEU A 6 -29.54 -38.45 -47.83
C LEU A 6 -28.21 -38.12 -47.11
N ALA A 7 -27.54 -37.10 -47.58
CA ALA A 7 -26.41 -36.50 -46.85
C ALA A 7 -26.99 -35.66 -45.70
N GLY A 8 -26.82 -36.16 -44.44
CA GLY A 8 -27.07 -35.39 -43.23
C GLY A 8 -25.96 -34.35 -43.02
N SER A 9 -26.25 -33.07 -43.29
CA SER A 9 -25.42 -31.97 -42.84
C SER A 9 -25.54 -31.77 -41.35
N SER A 10 -24.54 -32.26 -40.58
CA SER A 10 -24.37 -31.89 -39.21
C SER A 10 -23.92 -30.43 -39.14
N PHE A 11 -24.81 -29.51 -38.80
CA PHE A 11 -24.45 -28.18 -38.36
C PHE A 11 -23.76 -28.34 -37.03
N GLY A 12 -22.43 -28.36 -37.06
CA GLY A 12 -21.60 -28.09 -35.89
C GLY A 12 -21.91 -26.67 -35.43
N LYS A 13 -22.54 -26.52 -34.26
CA LYS A 13 -22.53 -25.23 -33.55
C LYS A 13 -21.06 -24.94 -33.22
N GLU A 14 -20.45 -24.03 -33.99
CA GLU A 14 -19.29 -23.31 -33.52
C GLU A 14 -19.77 -22.56 -32.25
N HIS A 15 -19.42 -23.10 -31.10
CA HIS A 15 -19.37 -22.30 -29.89
C HIS A 15 -18.25 -21.30 -30.13
N GLY A 16 -18.61 -20.11 -30.62
CA GLY A 16 -17.70 -18.95 -30.59
C GLY A 16 -17.19 -18.84 -29.16
N HIS A 17 -15.89 -18.98 -28.98
CA HIS A 17 -15.24 -18.70 -27.70
C HIS A 17 -15.63 -17.28 -27.32
N GLN A 18 -16.52 -17.13 -26.33
CA GLN A 18 -16.88 -15.86 -25.78
C GLN A 18 -15.58 -15.33 -25.13
N GLN A 19 -14.99 -14.33 -25.76
CA GLN A 19 -13.73 -13.76 -25.30
C GLN A 19 -13.96 -13.16 -23.92
N HIS A 20 -13.15 -13.57 -22.94
CA HIS A 20 -13.18 -12.96 -21.59
C HIS A 20 -12.96 -11.45 -21.70
N PRO A 21 -13.65 -10.63 -20.90
CA PRO A 21 -13.47 -9.19 -20.94
C PRO A 21 -12.05 -8.79 -20.50
N ASN A 22 -11.54 -7.71 -21.04
CA ASN A 22 -10.33 -7.08 -20.54
C ASN A 22 -10.53 -6.57 -19.13
N ILE A 23 -9.45 -6.42 -18.37
CA ILE A 23 -9.46 -5.91 -17.01
C ILE A 23 -8.56 -4.69 -16.92
N LEU A 24 -9.13 -3.53 -16.64
CA LEU A 24 -8.42 -2.34 -16.23
C LEU A 24 -8.58 -2.18 -14.72
N PHE A 25 -7.52 -2.47 -13.98
CA PHE A 25 -7.47 -2.37 -12.53
C PHE A 25 -6.70 -1.13 -12.10
N VAL A 26 -7.34 -0.24 -11.36
CA VAL A 26 -6.77 1.04 -10.92
C VAL A 26 -6.65 1.04 -9.40
N ILE A 27 -5.44 1.23 -8.91
CA ILE A 27 -5.14 1.39 -7.49
C ILE A 27 -4.83 2.86 -7.24
N MET A 28 -5.53 3.46 -6.27
CA MET A 28 -5.32 4.81 -5.79
C MET A 28 -4.56 4.74 -4.47
N ASP A 29 -3.43 5.43 -4.37
CA ASP A 29 -2.54 5.38 -3.21
C ASP A 29 -2.97 6.37 -2.13
N ASP A 30 -3.14 5.92 -0.89
CA ASP A 30 -3.57 6.70 0.26
C ASP A 30 -4.97 7.38 0.10
N VAL A 31 -5.85 6.82 -0.73
CA VAL A 31 -7.18 7.37 -0.95
C VAL A 31 -8.23 6.60 -0.16
N GLY A 32 -8.53 7.08 1.04
CA GLY A 32 -9.63 6.58 1.86
C GLY A 32 -11.00 7.00 1.32
N VAL A 33 -12.04 6.36 1.83
CA VAL A 33 -13.43 6.65 1.42
C VAL A 33 -13.85 8.10 1.70
N ASP A 34 -13.23 8.75 2.68
CA ASP A 34 -13.47 10.15 3.05
C ASP A 34 -13.01 11.15 1.99
N GLN A 35 -12.09 10.76 1.10
CA GLN A 35 -11.55 11.64 0.06
C GLN A 35 -12.50 11.82 -1.12
N LEU A 36 -13.39 10.86 -1.37
CA LEU A 36 -14.25 10.88 -2.55
C LEU A 36 -15.70 11.25 -2.18
N GLY A 37 -16.12 12.47 -2.50
CA GLY A 37 -17.50 12.95 -2.29
C GLY A 37 -18.57 12.06 -2.94
N LEU A 38 -18.20 11.30 -3.96
CA LEU A 38 -19.00 10.27 -4.62
C LEU A 38 -19.56 9.21 -3.65
N PHE A 39 -18.88 8.94 -2.54
CA PHE A 39 -19.30 8.00 -1.51
C PHE A 39 -20.15 8.66 -0.40
N GLY A 40 -20.16 10.00 -0.34
CA GLY A 40 -20.94 10.76 0.64
C GLY A 40 -20.37 10.76 2.05
N TYR A 41 -19.07 10.42 2.21
CA TYR A 41 -18.36 10.51 3.47
C TYR A 41 -17.32 11.63 3.42
N GLY A 42 -16.99 12.21 4.58
CA GLY A 42 -16.04 13.32 4.67
C GLY A 42 -16.55 14.64 4.04
N GLY A 43 -15.79 15.68 4.21
CA GLY A 43 -16.09 16.95 3.56
C GLY A 43 -17.06 17.88 4.31
N LEU A 44 -16.89 18.00 5.64
CA LEU A 44 -17.54 19.10 6.36
C LEU A 44 -17.04 20.44 5.82
N PRO A 45 -17.93 21.43 5.61
CA PRO A 45 -17.50 22.77 5.22
C PRO A 45 -16.40 23.32 6.16
N PRO A 46 -15.41 24.08 5.65
CA PRO A 46 -15.32 24.60 4.29
C PRO A 46 -14.62 23.67 3.28
N ALA A 47 -14.24 22.46 3.65
CA ALA A 47 -13.49 21.56 2.79
C ALA A 47 -14.35 21.00 1.64
N VAL A 48 -14.08 21.44 0.43
CA VAL A 48 -14.66 20.86 -0.79
C VAL A 48 -13.75 19.74 -1.25
N GLY A 49 -14.30 18.54 -1.44
CA GLY A 49 -13.55 17.40 -1.98
C GLY A 49 -13.15 17.60 -3.44
N PRO A 50 -12.27 16.71 -3.96
CA PRO A 50 -11.87 16.74 -5.36
C PRO A 50 -13.05 16.49 -6.28
N GLN A 51 -13.03 17.13 -7.44
CA GLN A 51 -13.96 16.80 -8.51
C GLN A 51 -13.46 15.55 -9.24
N THR A 52 -14.34 14.54 -9.39
CA THR A 52 -13.99 13.26 -9.99
C THR A 52 -15.06 12.80 -10.99
N PRO A 53 -15.27 13.55 -12.09
CA PRO A 53 -16.33 13.24 -13.05
C PRO A 53 -16.10 11.93 -13.81
N VAL A 54 -14.85 11.52 -14.02
CA VAL A 54 -14.54 10.23 -14.66
C VAL A 54 -14.91 9.07 -13.73
N LEU A 55 -14.49 9.11 -12.47
CA LEU A 55 -14.88 8.12 -11.46
C LEU A 55 -16.40 8.04 -11.32
N LYS A 56 -17.08 9.19 -11.37
CA LYS A 56 -18.55 9.26 -11.34
C LYS A 56 -19.15 8.52 -12.55
N THR A 57 -18.66 8.77 -13.75
CA THR A 57 -19.12 8.08 -14.98
C THR A 57 -18.95 6.56 -14.87
N ILE A 58 -17.79 6.09 -14.35
CA ILE A 58 -17.57 4.66 -14.14
C ILE A 58 -18.54 4.10 -13.09
N ALA A 59 -18.77 4.81 -11.99
CA ALA A 59 -19.69 4.39 -10.94
C ALA A 59 -21.16 4.31 -11.43
N GLU A 60 -21.58 5.23 -12.29
CA GLU A 60 -22.91 5.22 -12.91
C GLU A 60 -23.12 4.00 -13.83
N ASN A 61 -22.05 3.47 -14.41
CA ASN A 61 -22.05 2.25 -15.22
C ASN A 61 -21.62 0.99 -14.44
N GLY A 62 -21.52 1.09 -13.13
CA GLY A 62 -21.02 0.05 -12.25
C GLY A 62 -21.75 -0.09 -10.93
N VAL A 63 -21.05 -0.62 -9.96
CA VAL A 63 -21.47 -0.80 -8.58
C VAL A 63 -20.43 -0.13 -7.67
N LYS A 64 -20.88 0.71 -6.73
CA LYS A 64 -20.08 1.22 -5.63
C LYS A 64 -20.24 0.32 -4.40
N PHE A 65 -19.13 -0.19 -3.90
CA PHE A 65 -19.10 -0.93 -2.65
C PHE A 65 -18.78 0.04 -1.51
N ARG A 66 -19.74 0.24 -0.63
CA ARG A 66 -19.65 1.28 0.39
C ARG A 66 -18.90 0.88 1.65
N ASN A 67 -18.65 -0.42 1.83
CA ASN A 67 -18.11 -0.98 3.07
C ASN A 67 -16.98 -1.96 2.77
N VAL A 68 -15.85 -1.40 2.32
CA VAL A 68 -14.68 -2.18 1.92
C VAL A 68 -13.54 -1.92 2.90
N TRP A 69 -13.01 -2.98 3.45
CA TRP A 69 -11.80 -2.91 4.27
C TRP A 69 -10.57 -3.35 3.50
N ALA A 70 -9.53 -2.53 3.63
CA ALA A 70 -8.16 -2.83 3.26
C ALA A 70 -7.33 -3.18 4.50
N THR A 71 -6.04 -3.40 4.33
CA THR A 71 -5.07 -3.27 5.41
C THR A 71 -4.68 -1.79 5.56
N PRO A 72 -4.14 -1.38 6.71
CA PRO A 72 -3.90 0.05 6.94
C PRO A 72 -2.69 0.63 6.20
N GLU A 73 -1.99 -0.18 5.39
CA GLU A 73 -0.81 0.27 4.64
C GLU A 73 -0.72 -0.38 3.25
N CYS A 74 0.09 0.25 2.38
CA CYS A 74 0.21 -0.06 0.96
C CYS A 74 0.63 -1.51 0.68
N SER A 75 1.82 -1.94 1.15
CA SER A 75 2.39 -3.25 0.79
C SER A 75 1.49 -4.42 1.17
N PRO A 76 1.01 -4.54 2.41
CA PRO A 76 0.16 -5.66 2.78
C PRO A 76 -1.17 -5.64 2.03
N SER A 77 -1.74 -4.46 1.75
CA SER A 77 -2.95 -4.35 0.95
C SER A 77 -2.75 -4.84 -0.47
N ARG A 78 -1.67 -4.41 -1.11
CA ARG A 78 -1.35 -4.77 -2.50
C ARG A 78 -1.11 -6.27 -2.64
N VAL A 79 -0.34 -6.88 -1.72
CA VAL A 79 -0.18 -8.33 -1.69
C VAL A 79 -1.50 -9.04 -1.45
N SER A 80 -2.31 -8.57 -0.49
CA SER A 80 -3.61 -9.17 -0.15
C SER A 80 -4.59 -9.16 -1.31
N MET A 81 -4.69 -8.05 -2.07
CA MET A 81 -5.63 -7.99 -3.20
C MET A 81 -5.23 -8.88 -4.38
N PHE A 82 -3.93 -9.17 -4.54
CA PHE A 82 -3.46 -10.06 -5.61
C PHE A 82 -3.38 -11.54 -5.22
N THR A 83 -3.42 -11.88 -3.93
CA THR A 83 -3.31 -13.27 -3.44
C THR A 83 -4.60 -13.80 -2.81
N GLY A 84 -5.53 -12.91 -2.44
CA GLY A 84 -6.76 -13.28 -1.74
C GLY A 84 -6.51 -13.72 -0.29
N ARG A 85 -5.38 -13.34 0.31
CA ARG A 85 -4.92 -13.81 1.63
C ARG A 85 -4.62 -12.63 2.54
N TYR A 86 -4.83 -12.80 3.84
CA TYR A 86 -4.49 -11.78 4.83
C TYR A 86 -2.97 -11.69 5.08
N PRO A 87 -2.46 -10.54 5.56
CA PRO A 87 -1.03 -10.29 5.74
C PRO A 87 -0.28 -11.37 6.50
N MET A 88 -0.82 -11.88 7.60
CA MET A 88 -0.21 -12.95 8.39
C MET A 88 0.02 -14.26 7.63
N ARG A 89 -0.61 -14.43 6.46
CA ARG A 89 -0.49 -15.62 5.63
C ARG A 89 0.58 -15.49 4.55
N HIS A 90 0.83 -14.27 4.08
CA HIS A 90 1.84 -13.97 3.08
C HIS A 90 3.05 -13.22 3.65
N ASN A 91 3.07 -12.97 4.95
CA ASN A 91 4.18 -12.41 5.73
C ASN A 91 4.61 -10.97 5.37
N VAL A 92 3.76 -10.22 4.68
CA VAL A 92 3.93 -8.78 4.47
C VAL A 92 2.94 -8.06 5.38
N MET A 93 3.42 -7.61 6.54
CA MET A 93 2.58 -7.17 7.65
C MET A 93 2.37 -5.65 7.70
N ALA A 94 3.32 -4.90 7.17
CA ALA A 94 3.35 -3.45 7.09
C ALA A 94 3.96 -2.99 5.77
N ALA A 95 4.06 -1.69 5.53
CA ALA A 95 4.78 -1.15 4.38
C ALA A 95 6.23 -1.62 4.37
N ILE A 96 6.69 -2.11 3.22
CA ILE A 96 8.07 -2.58 3.06
C ILE A 96 8.98 -1.36 2.96
N LEU A 97 9.82 -1.17 3.96
CA LEU A 97 10.81 -0.12 4.01
C LEU A 97 12.18 -0.65 3.51
N PRO A 98 13.12 0.23 3.12
CA PRO A 98 14.45 -0.18 2.66
C PRO A 98 15.21 -1.15 3.56
N PRO A 99 15.06 -1.10 4.89
CA PRO A 99 15.74 -2.04 5.78
C PRO A 99 15.04 -3.38 5.94
N ASP A 100 13.82 -3.52 5.42
CA ASP A 100 13.11 -4.79 5.55
C ASP A 100 13.78 -5.88 4.75
N LEU A 101 13.78 -7.07 5.28
CA LEU A 101 14.38 -8.23 4.63
C LEU A 101 13.56 -8.68 3.42
N ALA A 102 14.22 -9.35 2.50
CA ALA A 102 13.59 -9.99 1.36
C ALA A 102 12.39 -10.86 1.75
N ILE A 103 12.43 -11.43 2.94
CA ILE A 103 11.37 -12.27 3.47
C ILE A 103 10.07 -11.52 3.79
N SER A 104 10.13 -10.22 3.99
CA SER A 104 8.94 -9.39 4.13
C SER A 104 8.25 -9.13 2.80
N GLN A 105 8.87 -9.54 1.70
CA GLN A 105 8.34 -9.38 0.36
C GLN A 105 7.32 -10.45 0.05
N GLN A 106 6.46 -10.18 -0.92
CA GLN A 106 5.62 -11.22 -1.49
C GLN A 106 6.49 -12.34 -2.06
N SER A 107 6.28 -13.57 -1.60
CA SER A 107 6.98 -14.71 -2.15
C SER A 107 6.64 -14.90 -3.63
N PRO A 108 7.61 -15.15 -4.51
CA PRO A 108 7.35 -15.42 -5.92
C PRO A 108 6.54 -16.71 -6.14
N PHE A 109 6.41 -17.55 -5.13
CA PHE A 109 5.63 -18.79 -5.17
C PHE A 109 4.17 -18.57 -4.76
N GLU A 110 3.80 -17.41 -4.26
CA GLU A 110 2.38 -17.09 -4.01
C GLU A 110 1.55 -17.23 -5.30
N THR A 111 0.34 -17.76 -5.13
CA THR A 111 -0.63 -17.84 -6.22
C THR A 111 -1.25 -16.45 -6.44
N ALA A 112 -0.54 -15.63 -7.20
CA ALA A 112 -0.99 -14.26 -7.49
C ALA A 112 -1.93 -14.21 -8.70
N THR A 113 -2.77 -13.18 -8.76
CA THR A 113 -3.75 -12.92 -9.83
C THR A 113 -3.19 -13.10 -11.24
N PRO A 114 -2.01 -12.53 -11.61
CA PRO A 114 -1.50 -12.70 -12.98
C PRO A 114 -1.18 -14.16 -13.33
N LYS A 115 -0.71 -14.96 -12.37
CA LYS A 115 -0.49 -16.41 -12.58
C LYS A 115 -1.80 -17.16 -12.85
N VAL A 116 -2.87 -16.81 -12.12
CA VAL A 116 -4.18 -17.41 -12.31
C VAL A 116 -4.76 -17.01 -13.67
N LEU A 117 -4.76 -15.73 -14.00
CA LEU A 117 -5.30 -15.22 -15.26
C LEU A 117 -4.53 -15.68 -16.50
N LYS A 118 -3.24 -15.98 -16.37
CA LYS A 118 -2.43 -16.57 -17.45
C LYS A 118 -3.04 -17.89 -17.94
N ALA A 119 -3.66 -18.67 -17.05
CA ALA A 119 -4.34 -19.91 -17.42
C ALA A 119 -5.62 -19.67 -18.26
N ALA A 120 -6.21 -18.49 -18.18
CA ALA A 120 -7.33 -18.05 -19.04
C ALA A 120 -6.86 -17.28 -20.30
N GLY A 121 -5.55 -17.27 -20.58
CA GLY A 121 -4.98 -16.64 -21.77
C GLY A 121 -4.76 -15.13 -21.65
N TYR A 122 -4.89 -14.55 -20.47
CA TYR A 122 -4.61 -13.13 -20.27
C TYR A 122 -3.12 -12.81 -20.42
N LYS A 123 -2.85 -11.65 -21.02
CA LYS A 123 -1.59 -10.93 -20.87
C LYS A 123 -1.73 -9.89 -19.77
N SER A 124 -0.70 -9.76 -18.94
CA SER A 124 -0.77 -8.90 -17.76
C SER A 124 0.34 -7.87 -17.69
N ALA A 125 -0.01 -6.65 -17.28
CA ALA A 125 0.93 -5.58 -16.99
C ALA A 125 0.67 -4.97 -15.61
N LEU A 126 1.77 -4.62 -14.92
CA LEU A 126 1.76 -3.72 -13.78
C LEU A 126 2.47 -2.42 -14.18
N ILE A 127 1.77 -1.31 -14.07
CA ILE A 127 2.26 0.02 -14.40
C ILE A 127 2.24 0.88 -13.14
N GLY A 128 3.33 1.58 -12.85
CA GLY A 128 3.44 2.48 -11.70
C GLY A 128 4.04 1.82 -10.46
N LYS A 129 3.52 2.16 -9.28
CA LYS A 129 4.02 1.68 -7.98
C LYS A 129 3.75 0.20 -7.76
N SER A 130 4.77 -0.60 -7.53
CA SER A 130 4.61 -2.02 -7.13
C SER A 130 4.45 -2.18 -5.62
N HIS A 131 5.45 -1.82 -4.86
CA HIS A 131 5.51 -1.81 -3.40
C HIS A 131 5.11 -3.12 -2.69
N PHE A 132 5.30 -4.25 -3.32
CA PHE A 132 5.16 -5.58 -2.68
C PHE A 132 6.46 -6.38 -2.70
N THR A 133 7.53 -5.75 -3.13
CA THR A 133 8.91 -6.22 -3.01
C THR A 133 9.79 -5.05 -2.61
N ASN A 134 10.93 -5.33 -1.95
CA ASN A 134 11.92 -4.31 -1.66
C ASN A 134 12.68 -3.90 -2.92
N SER A 135 13.23 -2.69 -2.92
CA SER A 135 14.06 -2.22 -4.04
C SER A 135 15.32 -3.08 -4.18
N PRO A 136 15.55 -3.69 -5.35
CA PRO A 136 16.71 -4.53 -5.57
C PRO A 136 18.02 -3.73 -5.62
N THR A 137 17.94 -2.43 -5.82
CA THR A 137 19.09 -1.53 -5.93
C THR A 137 19.40 -0.82 -4.62
N ASN A 138 18.77 -1.22 -3.51
CA ASN A 138 19.05 -0.62 -2.20
C ASN A 138 20.49 -0.94 -1.76
N PRO A 139 21.39 0.04 -1.70
CA PRO A 139 22.80 -0.19 -1.36
C PRO A 139 23.02 -0.61 0.10
N ARG A 140 22.01 -0.45 0.98
CA ARG A 140 22.09 -0.87 2.38
C ARG A 140 21.77 -2.34 2.57
N THR A 141 20.94 -2.90 1.70
CA THR A 141 20.49 -4.30 1.78
C THR A 141 20.53 -4.97 0.42
N PRO A 142 21.70 -5.03 -0.25
CA PRO A 142 21.79 -5.53 -1.62
C PRO A 142 21.41 -7.01 -1.74
N SER A 143 21.48 -7.76 -0.65
CA SER A 143 21.15 -9.19 -0.61
C SER A 143 19.69 -9.49 -0.22
N THR A 144 18.87 -8.47 0.06
CA THR A 144 17.52 -8.69 0.58
C THR A 144 16.48 -9.01 -0.49
N ASN A 145 16.82 -8.84 -1.77
CA ASN A 145 15.96 -9.23 -2.89
C ASN A 145 16.72 -10.15 -3.86
N PRO A 146 16.67 -11.48 -3.67
CA PRO A 146 17.41 -12.43 -4.52
C PRO A 146 16.89 -12.48 -5.96
N TYR A 147 15.72 -11.92 -6.24
CA TYR A 147 15.14 -11.84 -7.59
C TYR A 147 15.47 -10.53 -8.31
N GLY A 148 16.06 -9.57 -7.60
CA GLY A 148 16.48 -8.29 -8.17
C GLY A 148 15.32 -7.58 -8.87
N GLU A 149 15.64 -6.91 -9.96
CA GLU A 149 14.69 -6.13 -10.76
C GLU A 149 13.64 -7.00 -11.46
N THR A 150 13.78 -8.32 -11.45
CA THR A 150 12.80 -9.23 -12.03
C THR A 150 11.70 -9.63 -11.04
N ALA A 151 11.76 -9.19 -9.79
CA ALA A 151 10.85 -9.61 -8.73
C ALA A 151 9.37 -9.51 -9.12
N VAL A 152 8.94 -8.44 -9.80
CA VAL A 152 7.54 -8.26 -10.21
C VAL A 152 7.12 -9.31 -11.24
N VAL A 153 7.94 -9.59 -12.24
CA VAL A 153 7.60 -10.60 -13.27
C VAL A 153 7.68 -12.03 -12.72
N GLN A 154 8.50 -12.27 -11.69
CA GLN A 154 8.51 -13.55 -10.96
C GLN A 154 7.19 -13.80 -10.22
N LEU A 155 6.45 -12.73 -9.85
CA LEU A 155 5.13 -12.82 -9.28
C LEU A 155 4.05 -13.15 -10.33
N GLY A 156 4.42 -13.20 -11.61
CA GLY A 156 3.58 -13.65 -12.72
C GLY A 156 3.15 -12.60 -13.72
N TRP A 157 3.48 -11.32 -13.55
CA TRP A 157 3.21 -10.31 -14.57
C TRP A 157 4.07 -10.54 -15.82
N ASP A 158 3.47 -10.39 -16.99
CA ASP A 158 4.19 -10.46 -18.25
C ASP A 158 4.98 -9.17 -18.54
N TYR A 159 4.60 -8.06 -17.92
CA TYR A 159 5.21 -6.75 -18.12
C TYR A 159 5.17 -5.91 -16.84
N PHE A 160 6.25 -5.23 -16.55
CA PHE A 160 6.35 -4.22 -15.51
C PHE A 160 7.00 -2.95 -16.04
N GLN A 161 6.41 -1.80 -15.75
CA GLN A 161 7.02 -0.49 -15.95
C GLN A 161 6.63 0.44 -14.81
N GLY A 162 7.58 0.76 -13.94
CA GLY A 162 7.26 1.54 -12.76
C GLY A 162 8.38 1.56 -11.72
N TRP A 163 7.98 1.66 -10.48
CA TRP A 163 8.85 1.87 -9.34
C TRP A 163 8.60 0.80 -8.26
N PHE A 164 9.68 0.33 -7.64
CA PHE A 164 9.58 -0.65 -6.57
C PHE A 164 9.16 -0.02 -5.24
N ASP A 165 9.63 1.20 -4.99
CA ASP A 165 9.50 1.87 -3.71
C ASP A 165 8.07 2.31 -3.40
N GLY A 166 7.77 2.39 -2.11
CA GLY A 166 6.45 2.74 -1.60
C GLY A 166 6.05 4.18 -1.80
N GLY A 167 7.01 5.06 -1.74
CA GLY A 167 6.84 6.48 -2.00
C GLY A 167 8.21 7.11 -2.14
N PRO A 168 8.36 8.06 -3.02
CA PRO A 168 9.63 8.72 -3.19
C PRO A 168 9.84 9.71 -2.06
N ASN A 169 10.98 9.60 -1.40
CA ASN A 169 11.46 10.65 -0.51
C ASN A 169 12.22 11.74 -1.27
N ALA A 170 12.62 11.44 -2.50
CA ALA A 170 13.31 12.36 -3.38
C ALA A 170 12.36 12.93 -4.42
N ILE A 171 12.24 14.26 -4.47
CA ILE A 171 11.43 14.99 -5.45
C ILE A 171 12.27 16.07 -6.12
N ASP A 172 11.86 16.44 -7.32
CA ASP A 172 12.51 17.54 -8.03
C ASP A 172 12.25 18.85 -7.31
N THR A 173 13.29 19.66 -7.14
CA THR A 173 13.23 20.94 -6.42
C THR A 173 12.31 21.97 -7.08
N THR A 174 11.95 21.79 -8.35
CA THR A 174 10.98 22.65 -9.06
C THR A 174 9.56 22.22 -8.93
N ALA A 175 9.31 21.02 -8.46
CA ALA A 175 7.95 20.46 -8.45
C ALA A 175 6.97 21.26 -7.59
N GLY A 176 7.46 21.97 -6.60
CA GLY A 176 6.57 22.58 -5.61
C GLY A 176 5.81 21.51 -4.80
N GLY A 177 5.62 21.72 -3.55
CA GLY A 177 4.84 20.80 -2.73
C GLY A 177 5.19 20.88 -1.26
N VAL A 178 4.35 20.29 -0.46
CA VAL A 178 4.51 20.26 0.99
C VAL A 178 4.37 18.82 1.45
N VAL A 179 5.37 18.33 2.18
CA VAL A 179 5.14 17.21 3.10
C VAL A 179 4.78 17.85 4.42
N PRO A 180 3.55 17.72 4.90
CA PRO A 180 3.15 18.25 6.18
C PRO A 180 3.93 17.58 7.31
N VAL A 181 3.92 18.18 8.48
CA VAL A 181 4.42 17.49 9.67
C VAL A 181 3.51 16.30 9.90
N ASP A 182 4.04 15.10 9.75
CA ASP A 182 3.35 13.90 10.15
C ASP A 182 3.22 13.89 11.68
N SER A 183 1.99 13.83 12.17
CA SER A 183 1.71 13.81 13.61
C SER A 183 2.28 12.57 14.31
N THR A 184 2.47 11.47 13.56
CA THR A 184 3.01 10.21 14.08
C THR A 184 4.53 10.19 14.07
N THR A 185 5.14 10.75 13.02
CA THR A 185 6.58 10.65 12.79
C THR A 185 7.32 11.96 13.00
N GLY A 186 6.63 13.09 13.08
CA GLY A 186 7.22 14.42 13.19
C GLY A 186 8.02 14.86 11.96
N LEU A 187 7.98 14.10 10.86
CA LEU A 187 8.63 14.47 9.61
C LEU A 187 7.95 15.67 8.98
N GLY A 188 8.76 16.58 8.47
CA GLY A 188 8.28 17.77 7.78
C GLY A 188 8.32 19.03 8.68
N PRO A 189 7.82 20.15 8.16
CA PRO A 189 7.30 20.30 6.80
C PRO A 189 8.46 20.35 5.79
N TYR A 190 8.43 19.50 4.78
CA TYR A 190 9.29 19.65 3.61
C TYR A 190 8.58 20.59 2.63
N LYS A 191 9.18 21.74 2.39
CA LYS A 191 8.64 22.70 1.43
C LYS A 191 9.30 22.43 0.09
N CYS A 192 8.49 22.24 -0.95
CA CYS A 192 8.89 22.18 -2.36
C CYS A 192 10.09 21.31 -2.71
N GLY A 193 9.89 20.26 -3.43
CA GLY A 193 10.93 19.54 -4.12
C GLY A 193 12.18 19.19 -3.27
N TYR A 194 12.03 18.35 -2.28
CA TYR A 194 13.16 17.91 -1.44
C TYR A 194 13.77 16.64 -2.02
N VAL A 195 15.09 16.67 -2.24
CA VAL A 195 15.88 15.46 -2.54
C VAL A 195 16.67 15.11 -1.28
N SER A 196 16.35 13.99 -0.67
CA SER A 196 17.05 13.49 0.50
C SER A 196 18.49 13.07 0.17
N ASN A 197 19.36 12.96 1.17
CA ASN A 197 20.66 12.33 0.99
C ASN A 197 20.51 10.79 0.95
N LYS A 198 21.56 10.08 0.53
CA LYS A 198 21.56 8.62 0.44
C LYS A 198 21.46 7.93 1.81
N GLN A 199 21.76 8.60 2.89
CA GLN A 199 21.58 8.06 4.23
C GLN A 199 20.08 7.92 4.58
N VAL A 200 19.28 8.88 4.10
CA VAL A 200 17.81 8.90 4.29
C VAL A 200 17.11 8.03 3.26
N ASP A 201 17.45 8.23 1.98
CA ASP A 201 16.93 7.43 0.87
C ASP A 201 18.10 6.84 0.06
N PRO A 202 18.48 5.59 0.31
CA PRO A 202 19.60 4.96 -0.36
C PRO A 202 19.43 4.80 -1.86
N VAL A 203 18.20 4.73 -2.33
CA VAL A 203 17.85 4.46 -3.73
C VAL A 203 17.75 5.76 -4.52
N ASN A 204 16.92 6.68 -4.04
CA ASN A 204 16.59 7.91 -4.76
C ASN A 204 17.32 9.14 -4.23
N GLY A 205 17.92 9.04 -3.06
CA GLY A 205 18.68 10.12 -2.44
C GLY A 205 19.98 10.43 -3.17
N ALA A 206 20.51 11.60 -2.91
CA ALA A 206 21.75 12.07 -3.53
C ALA A 206 22.69 12.68 -2.50
N ASP A 207 23.97 12.27 -2.52
CA ASP A 207 25.05 12.91 -1.77
C ASP A 207 25.79 13.95 -2.62
N SER A 208 25.51 13.97 -3.93
CA SER A 208 26.01 14.97 -4.88
C SER A 208 24.95 15.19 -5.97
N GLY A 209 25.11 16.27 -6.73
CA GLY A 209 24.25 16.55 -7.88
C GLY A 209 24.55 17.87 -8.55
N ALA A 210 23.96 18.06 -9.72
CA ALA A 210 24.03 19.29 -10.50
C ALA A 210 22.85 20.18 -10.15
N CYS A 211 23.10 21.34 -9.57
CA CYS A 211 22.07 22.34 -9.28
C CYS A 211 22.05 23.41 -10.38
N TYR A 212 21.02 23.39 -11.21
CA TYR A 212 20.81 24.36 -12.27
C TYR A 212 19.98 25.54 -11.75
N GLN A 213 20.34 26.73 -12.21
CA GLN A 213 19.64 27.96 -11.87
C GLN A 213 18.85 28.49 -13.08
N SER A 214 17.83 29.29 -12.83
CA SER A 214 16.96 29.85 -13.88
C SER A 214 17.71 30.76 -14.87
N ASN A 215 18.85 31.28 -14.48
CA ASN A 215 19.73 32.07 -15.34
C ASN A 215 20.66 31.22 -16.23
N GLY A 216 20.53 29.90 -16.23
CA GLY A 216 21.36 28.97 -17.00
C GLY A 216 22.67 28.56 -16.35
N SER A 217 23.03 29.12 -15.16
CA SER A 217 24.20 28.66 -14.44
C SER A 217 23.95 27.32 -13.76
N CYS A 218 25.03 26.57 -13.53
CA CYS A 218 24.97 25.29 -12.83
C CYS A 218 26.14 25.17 -11.86
N VAL A 219 25.88 24.58 -10.70
CA VAL A 219 26.86 24.30 -9.64
C VAL A 219 26.78 22.84 -9.24
N ASN A 220 27.94 22.16 -9.21
CA ASN A 220 28.00 20.80 -8.63
C ASN A 220 28.05 20.92 -7.11
N LEU A 221 27.12 20.25 -6.47
CA LEU A 221 26.97 20.18 -5.01
C LEU A 221 27.38 18.81 -4.51
N SER A 222 28.06 18.74 -3.35
CA SER A 222 28.61 17.50 -2.78
C SER A 222 28.20 17.24 -1.33
N GLN A 223 27.38 18.09 -0.74
CA GLN A 223 26.84 17.90 0.62
C GLN A 223 25.42 18.42 0.69
N ASN A 224 24.49 17.55 1.14
CA ASN A 224 23.08 17.86 1.20
C ASN A 224 22.58 18.61 -0.06
N PRO A 225 22.86 18.08 -1.27
CA PRO A 225 22.69 18.82 -2.50
C PRO A 225 21.23 19.23 -2.73
N GLY A 226 20.27 18.38 -2.32
CA GLY A 226 18.85 18.67 -2.43
C GLY A 226 18.45 19.91 -1.64
N GLN A 227 18.81 19.97 -0.38
CA GLN A 227 18.50 21.10 0.50
C GLN A 227 19.20 22.38 0.03
N THR A 228 20.48 22.28 -0.33
CA THR A 228 21.28 23.43 -0.78
C THR A 228 20.73 24.00 -2.09
N CYS A 229 20.40 23.13 -3.04
CA CYS A 229 19.81 23.53 -4.32
C CYS A 229 18.43 24.16 -4.13
N LEU A 230 17.58 23.56 -3.25
CA LEU A 230 16.27 24.11 -2.90
C LEU A 230 16.36 25.52 -2.33
N GLN A 231 17.27 25.75 -1.39
CA GLN A 231 17.47 27.05 -0.76
C GLN A 231 17.92 28.12 -1.76
N SER A 232 18.63 27.72 -2.83
CA SER A 232 19.05 28.62 -3.90
C SER A 232 18.00 28.83 -5.00
N GLY A 233 16.83 28.18 -4.91
CA GLY A 233 15.79 28.23 -5.94
C GLY A 233 16.15 27.49 -7.23
N GLY A 234 17.10 26.55 -7.16
CA GLY A 234 17.56 25.77 -8.29
C GLY A 234 16.81 24.48 -8.52
N ILE A 235 17.04 23.84 -9.67
CA ILE A 235 16.64 22.47 -9.98
C ILE A 235 17.81 21.53 -9.73
N LEU A 236 17.67 20.58 -8.83
CA LEU A 236 18.68 19.55 -8.64
C LEU A 236 18.45 18.38 -9.60
N VAL A 237 19.51 18.00 -10.31
CA VAL A 237 19.61 16.69 -10.97
C VAL A 237 20.49 15.82 -10.08
N PRO A 238 19.93 14.87 -9.33
CA PRO A 238 20.66 14.09 -8.34
C PRO A 238 21.67 13.16 -9.02
N ASN A 239 22.80 12.96 -8.35
CA ASN A 239 23.91 12.09 -8.80
C ASN A 239 24.54 12.46 -10.16
N ALA A 240 24.23 13.64 -10.71
CA ALA A 240 24.74 14.14 -11.99
C ALA A 240 25.77 15.26 -11.79
N SER A 241 26.53 15.53 -12.85
CA SER A 241 27.42 16.71 -12.95
C SER A 241 26.82 17.73 -13.90
N CYS A 242 27.17 18.99 -13.70
CA CYS A 242 26.73 20.08 -14.58
C CYS A 242 27.10 19.82 -16.04
N LEU A 243 26.12 19.97 -16.92
CA LEU A 243 26.29 19.89 -18.38
C LEU A 243 26.04 21.24 -19.05
N THR A 244 26.69 21.46 -20.15
CA THR A 244 26.48 22.63 -21.00
C THR A 244 26.25 22.16 -22.46
N PRO A 245 25.12 22.45 -23.08
CA PRO A 245 24.01 23.26 -22.58
C PRO A 245 23.23 22.54 -21.46
N THR A 246 22.38 23.29 -20.73
CA THR A 246 21.47 22.75 -19.74
C THR A 246 20.63 21.61 -20.34
N PRO A 247 20.54 20.44 -19.67
CA PRO A 247 19.75 19.32 -20.19
C PRO A 247 18.28 19.69 -20.43
N SER A 248 17.68 19.11 -21.45
CA SER A 248 16.30 19.42 -21.88
C SER A 248 15.23 19.07 -20.84
N ASN A 249 15.55 18.15 -19.91
CA ASN A 249 14.71 17.78 -18.79
C ASN A 249 14.78 18.77 -17.62
N VAL A 250 15.66 19.76 -17.67
CA VAL A 250 15.75 20.85 -16.71
C VAL A 250 15.07 22.08 -17.29
N ASN A 251 13.80 22.30 -16.91
CA ASN A 251 12.99 23.38 -17.46
C ASN A 251 12.23 24.12 -16.36
N PHE A 252 12.67 25.34 -16.06
CA PHE A 252 12.04 26.19 -15.04
C PHE A 252 10.63 26.67 -15.40
N ASN A 253 10.22 26.56 -16.65
CA ASN A 253 8.86 26.90 -17.10
C ASN A 253 7.88 25.73 -16.99
N GLN A 254 8.38 24.56 -16.67
CA GLN A 254 7.60 23.33 -16.50
C GLN A 254 7.96 22.73 -15.15
N GLN A 255 6.99 22.09 -14.55
CA GLN A 255 7.26 21.25 -13.39
C GLN A 255 7.98 20.00 -13.88
N ASN A 256 9.26 19.89 -13.59
CA ASN A 256 10.05 18.69 -13.87
C ASN A 256 9.81 17.68 -12.74
N GLY A 257 9.72 16.42 -13.05
CA GLY A 257 9.61 15.27 -12.18
C GLY A 257 9.27 15.51 -10.72
N TYR A 258 8.08 15.23 -10.37
CA TYR A 258 7.61 15.34 -8.99
C TYR A 258 8.26 14.31 -8.10
N TYR A 259 8.49 13.13 -8.64
CA TYR A 259 9.09 12.02 -7.95
C TYR A 259 10.33 11.58 -8.74
N VAL A 260 11.48 11.72 -8.13
CA VAL A 260 12.74 11.33 -8.74
C VAL A 260 13.14 9.96 -8.22
N SER A 261 12.73 8.91 -8.91
CA SER A 261 13.03 7.52 -8.59
C SER A 261 13.52 6.79 -9.82
N GLN A 262 14.30 5.73 -9.62
CA GLN A 262 14.71 4.86 -10.72
C GLN A 262 13.50 4.18 -11.36
N LEU A 263 13.31 4.38 -12.65
CA LEU A 263 12.27 3.70 -13.42
C LEU A 263 12.79 2.33 -13.86
N VAL A 264 12.03 1.29 -13.57
CA VAL A 264 12.35 -0.08 -13.97
C VAL A 264 11.35 -0.55 -15.02
N VAL A 265 11.86 -1.08 -16.13
CA VAL A 265 11.08 -1.75 -17.17
C VAL A 265 11.52 -3.20 -17.28
N ASN A 266 10.58 -4.13 -17.13
CA ASN A 266 10.83 -5.55 -17.33
C ASN A 266 9.75 -6.16 -18.22
N THR A 267 10.17 -6.94 -19.22
CA THR A 267 9.29 -7.52 -20.25
C THR A 267 9.16 -9.06 -20.14
N GLY A 268 9.58 -9.64 -19.03
CA GLY A 268 9.47 -11.07 -18.77
C GLY A 268 10.56 -11.63 -17.87
N GLU A 269 10.31 -12.77 -17.27
CA GLU A 269 11.19 -13.43 -16.28
C GLU A 269 12.64 -13.64 -16.74
N ASN A 270 12.81 -13.94 -18.03
CA ASN A 270 14.12 -14.26 -18.63
C ASN A 270 14.72 -13.07 -19.41
N THR A 271 14.13 -11.90 -19.26
CA THR A 271 14.58 -10.68 -19.94
C THR A 271 15.23 -9.76 -18.91
N PRO A 272 16.48 -9.31 -19.13
CA PRO A 272 17.09 -8.32 -18.26
C PRO A 272 16.20 -7.07 -18.15
N ALA A 273 16.07 -6.57 -16.95
CA ALA A 273 15.33 -5.30 -16.73
C ALA A 273 16.14 -4.12 -17.27
N VAL A 274 15.45 -3.13 -17.79
CA VAL A 274 16.04 -1.82 -18.13
C VAL A 274 15.79 -0.89 -16.95
N ILE A 275 16.86 -0.34 -16.41
CA ILE A 275 16.79 0.61 -15.30
C ILE A 275 17.18 1.99 -15.81
N SER A 276 16.27 2.94 -15.74
CA SER A 276 16.56 4.35 -16.01
C SER A 276 16.92 5.03 -14.69
N PRO A 277 18.14 5.62 -14.60
CA PRO A 277 18.56 6.29 -13.38
C PRO A 277 17.72 7.57 -13.14
N VAL A 278 17.87 8.15 -11.95
CA VAL A 278 17.06 9.28 -11.50
C VAL A 278 17.27 10.58 -12.32
N ASP A 279 18.36 10.68 -13.05
CA ASP A 279 18.68 11.78 -13.97
C ASP A 279 18.16 11.55 -15.42
N ASP A 280 17.64 10.36 -15.72
CA ASP A 280 17.09 10.05 -17.03
C ASP A 280 15.76 10.81 -17.26
N PRO A 281 15.64 11.57 -18.37
CA PRO A 281 14.42 12.30 -18.70
C PRO A 281 13.15 11.44 -18.77
N VAL A 282 13.26 10.16 -19.10
CA VAL A 282 12.11 9.25 -19.23
C VAL A 282 11.37 9.02 -17.91
N GLY A 283 12.10 9.08 -16.79
CA GLY A 283 11.54 8.93 -15.44
C GLY A 283 11.13 10.25 -14.78
N ARG A 284 11.37 11.38 -15.46
CA ARG A 284 11.11 12.73 -14.92
C ARG A 284 9.88 13.35 -15.56
N GLY A 285 8.96 13.79 -14.73
CA GLY A 285 7.69 14.38 -15.16
C GLY A 285 6.63 14.21 -14.08
N TYR A 286 5.43 14.72 -14.31
CA TYR A 286 4.33 14.47 -13.38
C TYR A 286 4.00 12.98 -13.39
N ARG A 287 4.25 12.30 -12.28
CA ARG A 287 4.24 10.83 -12.23
C ARG A 287 2.91 10.22 -12.69
N THR A 288 1.79 10.81 -12.30
CA THR A 288 0.45 10.36 -12.72
C THR A 288 0.30 10.38 -14.25
N THR A 289 0.89 11.38 -14.92
CA THR A 289 0.92 11.45 -16.40
C THR A 289 1.82 10.38 -16.99
N LEU A 290 2.99 10.12 -16.38
CA LEU A 290 3.89 9.06 -16.85
C LEU A 290 3.22 7.69 -16.73
N GLU A 291 2.60 7.40 -15.60
CA GLU A 291 1.85 6.16 -15.36
C GLU A 291 0.73 5.97 -16.39
N ALA A 292 -0.02 7.03 -16.68
CA ALA A 292 -1.05 7.01 -17.72
C ALA A 292 -0.46 6.75 -19.12
N ASN A 293 0.64 7.42 -19.48
CA ASN A 293 1.34 7.21 -20.76
C ASN A 293 1.79 5.76 -20.94
N PHE A 294 2.44 5.20 -19.90
CA PHE A 294 2.92 3.82 -19.94
C PHE A 294 1.76 2.82 -20.10
N ALA A 295 0.64 3.07 -19.43
CA ALA A 295 -0.56 2.24 -19.55
C ALA A 295 -1.17 2.31 -20.96
N ILE A 296 -1.32 3.51 -21.52
CA ILE A 296 -1.82 3.72 -22.89
C ILE A 296 -0.93 3.00 -23.89
N ASP A 297 0.38 3.19 -23.79
CA ASP A 297 1.36 2.57 -24.67
C ASP A 297 1.29 1.04 -24.62
N TRP A 298 1.14 0.47 -23.43
CA TRP A 298 1.06 -0.97 -23.28
C TRP A 298 -0.27 -1.52 -23.81
N ILE A 299 -1.41 -0.93 -23.40
CA ILE A 299 -2.75 -1.38 -23.82
C ILE A 299 -2.92 -1.34 -25.33
N ASN A 300 -2.48 -0.25 -25.98
CA ASN A 300 -2.61 -0.09 -27.44
C ASN A 300 -1.75 -1.09 -28.24
N LYS A 301 -0.78 -1.75 -27.60
CA LYS A 301 0.02 -2.82 -28.23
C LYS A 301 -0.61 -4.20 -28.07
N GLN A 302 -1.69 -4.33 -27.30
CA GLN A 302 -2.31 -5.63 -27.09
C GLN A 302 -3.16 -6.04 -28.30
N SER A 303 -3.20 -7.35 -28.54
CA SER A 303 -4.07 -7.90 -29.59
C SER A 303 -5.52 -7.89 -29.14
N ILE A 304 -6.42 -7.54 -30.05
CA ILE A 304 -7.87 -7.64 -29.80
C ILE A 304 -8.36 -9.08 -29.61
N SER A 305 -7.55 -10.07 -30.01
CA SER A 305 -7.91 -11.49 -29.92
C SER A 305 -7.63 -12.12 -28.55
N ASN A 306 -6.80 -11.48 -27.72
CA ASN A 306 -6.44 -12.01 -26.43
C ASN A 306 -6.88 -11.04 -25.32
N PRO A 307 -7.49 -11.54 -24.23
CA PRO A 307 -7.82 -10.69 -23.12
C PRO A 307 -6.55 -10.20 -22.41
N TRP A 308 -6.61 -9.02 -21.85
CA TRP A 308 -5.51 -8.44 -21.09
C TRP A 308 -5.96 -7.92 -19.72
N MET A 309 -5.03 -7.89 -18.77
CA MET A 309 -5.17 -7.22 -17.49
C MET A 309 -4.08 -6.17 -17.36
N THR A 310 -4.46 -4.91 -17.29
CA THR A 310 -3.55 -3.82 -16.93
C THR A 310 -3.88 -3.33 -15.53
N THR A 311 -2.90 -3.39 -14.64
CA THR A 311 -2.97 -2.72 -13.35
C THR A 311 -2.27 -1.38 -13.47
N ILE A 312 -3.02 -0.28 -13.32
CA ILE A 312 -2.45 1.06 -13.15
C ILE A 312 -2.43 1.33 -11.65
N SER A 313 -1.25 1.27 -11.09
CA SER A 313 -0.99 1.54 -9.70
C SER A 313 -0.46 2.96 -9.56
N PHE A 314 -1.38 3.93 -9.52
CA PHE A 314 -0.99 5.31 -9.38
C PHE A 314 -0.24 5.55 -8.08
N SER A 315 0.81 6.37 -8.15
CA SER A 315 1.49 6.88 -6.96
C SER A 315 0.73 8.05 -6.31
N SER A 316 -0.26 8.61 -7.01
CA SER A 316 -1.18 9.61 -6.44
C SER A 316 -2.26 8.93 -5.57
N ALA A 317 -2.63 9.50 -4.42
CA ALA A 317 -2.17 10.80 -3.92
C ALA A 317 -1.22 10.67 -2.72
N HIS A 318 -0.23 9.76 -2.79
CA HIS A 318 0.75 9.56 -1.72
C HIS A 318 1.64 10.80 -1.52
N THR A 319 2.10 10.99 -0.29
CA THR A 319 3.10 12.04 0.03
C THR A 319 4.40 11.84 -0.76
N PRO A 320 5.15 12.91 -1.07
CA PRO A 320 4.89 14.32 -0.77
C PRO A 320 3.79 14.91 -1.66
N PHE A 321 2.88 15.70 -1.03
CA PHE A 321 1.79 16.34 -1.77
C PHE A 321 2.31 17.48 -2.62
N GLN A 322 1.84 17.55 -3.86
CA GLN A 322 2.36 18.47 -4.86
C GLN A 322 1.22 19.07 -5.69
N PRO A 323 1.35 20.36 -6.09
CA PRO A 323 0.40 20.93 -7.03
C PRO A 323 0.45 20.16 -8.34
N ALA A 324 -0.68 19.65 -8.79
CA ALA A 324 -0.77 19.05 -10.11
C ALA A 324 -0.63 20.12 -11.21
N PRO A 325 -0.18 19.76 -12.42
CA PRO A 325 -0.22 20.65 -13.57
C PRO A 325 -1.62 21.24 -13.74
N SER A 326 -1.71 22.55 -14.01
CA SER A 326 -2.98 23.28 -14.08
C SER A 326 -3.96 22.70 -15.13
N SER A 327 -3.45 22.09 -16.18
CA SER A 327 -4.25 21.39 -17.19
C SER A 327 -4.93 20.13 -16.65
N LEU A 328 -4.46 19.58 -15.56
CA LEU A 328 -4.95 18.32 -14.97
C LEU A 328 -5.92 18.53 -13.80
N VAL A 329 -6.18 19.75 -13.36
CA VAL A 329 -7.16 20.01 -12.29
C VAL A 329 -8.46 20.54 -12.88
N TYR A 330 -9.59 20.26 -12.19
CA TYR A 330 -10.91 20.81 -12.51
C TYR A 330 -11.17 22.11 -11.74
N THR A 331 -10.68 22.17 -10.52
CA THR A 331 -10.73 23.35 -9.68
C THR A 331 -9.68 24.37 -10.12
N LYS A 332 -9.80 25.62 -9.63
CA LYS A 332 -8.75 26.59 -9.87
C LYS A 332 -7.44 26.07 -9.28
N ALA A 333 -6.46 25.77 -10.14
CA ALA A 333 -5.16 25.33 -9.70
C ALA A 333 -4.61 26.32 -8.67
N LEU A 334 -4.16 25.81 -7.53
CA LEU A 334 -3.19 26.52 -6.71
C LEU A 334 -1.99 26.72 -7.60
N THR A 335 -1.64 27.93 -7.83
CA THR A 335 -0.73 28.37 -8.88
C THR A 335 0.54 27.54 -8.98
N VAL A 336 0.74 26.95 -10.15
CA VAL A 336 2.08 26.59 -10.65
C VAL A 336 3.01 27.78 -10.39
N GLY A 337 4.09 27.56 -9.61
CA GLY A 337 5.01 28.63 -9.23
C GLY A 337 4.64 29.41 -7.97
N GLN A 338 3.72 28.90 -7.13
CA GLN A 338 3.64 29.42 -5.78
C GLN A 338 4.97 29.21 -5.08
N ASP A 339 5.39 30.30 -4.45
CA ASP A 339 6.58 30.32 -3.61
C ASP A 339 6.50 29.15 -2.62
N CYS A 340 7.38 28.19 -2.81
CA CYS A 340 7.52 27.05 -1.93
C CYS A 340 7.88 27.43 -0.49
N SER A 341 8.21 28.71 -0.25
CA SER A 341 8.37 29.27 1.08
C SER A 341 7.03 29.52 1.80
N ASP A 342 5.91 29.54 1.08
CA ASP A 342 4.59 29.70 1.69
C ASP A 342 4.16 28.44 2.44
N GLY A 343 4.40 28.44 3.74
CA GLY A 343 3.98 27.35 4.64
C GLY A 343 2.48 27.27 4.89
N SER A 344 1.67 28.08 4.20
CA SER A 344 0.19 28.11 4.35
C SER A 344 -0.54 27.12 3.40
N LEU A 345 0.16 26.42 2.53
CA LEU A 345 -0.45 25.43 1.65
C LEU A 345 -1.07 24.30 2.47
N ASP A 346 -2.40 24.21 2.42
CA ASP A 346 -3.15 23.12 3.03
C ASP A 346 -2.90 21.83 2.23
N SER A 347 -2.37 20.81 2.87
CA SER A 347 -2.12 19.49 2.28
C SER A 347 -3.36 18.87 1.64
N ARG A 348 -4.55 19.10 2.22
CA ARG A 348 -5.84 18.63 1.67
C ARG A 348 -6.13 19.22 0.31
N VAL A 349 -5.75 20.48 0.07
CA VAL A 349 -5.92 21.12 -1.24
C VAL A 349 -5.00 20.50 -2.28
N LEU A 350 -3.75 20.22 -1.90
CA LEU A 350 -2.79 19.54 -2.78
C LEU A 350 -3.25 18.12 -3.10
N MET A 351 -3.69 17.37 -2.10
CA MET A 351 -4.25 16.03 -2.30
C MET A 351 -5.46 16.05 -3.23
N ASN A 352 -6.37 17.05 -3.09
CA ASN A 352 -7.47 17.23 -4.03
C ASN A 352 -6.98 17.35 -5.47
N GLN A 353 -5.99 18.20 -5.71
CA GLN A 353 -5.45 18.40 -7.05
C GLN A 353 -4.79 17.14 -7.60
N MET A 354 -4.10 16.36 -6.76
CA MET A 354 -3.52 15.09 -7.17
C MET A 354 -4.59 14.06 -7.54
N ILE A 355 -5.70 14.00 -6.79
CA ILE A 355 -6.85 13.14 -7.10
C ILE A 355 -7.56 13.60 -8.38
N GLU A 356 -7.76 14.91 -8.58
CA GLU A 356 -8.35 15.47 -9.81
C GLU A 356 -7.48 15.17 -11.05
N ALA A 357 -6.16 15.29 -10.89
CA ALA A 357 -5.22 14.93 -11.96
C ALA A 357 -5.30 13.44 -12.30
N MET A 358 -5.40 12.58 -11.29
CA MET A 358 -5.57 11.14 -11.47
C MET A 358 -6.91 10.83 -12.18
N ASP A 359 -7.99 11.50 -11.82
CA ASP A 359 -9.29 11.35 -12.48
C ASP A 359 -9.22 11.76 -13.97
N LYS A 360 -8.57 12.90 -14.29
CA LYS A 360 -8.37 13.33 -15.69
C LYS A 360 -7.48 12.38 -16.49
N GLU A 361 -6.37 11.93 -15.89
CA GLU A 361 -5.46 11.00 -16.56
C GLU A 361 -6.11 9.63 -16.76
N LEU A 362 -6.92 9.16 -15.81
CA LEU A 362 -7.74 7.97 -16.02
C LEU A 362 -8.72 8.17 -17.19
N GLY A 363 -9.37 9.33 -17.28
CA GLY A 363 -10.23 9.68 -18.41
C GLY A 363 -9.47 9.65 -19.73
N ARG A 364 -8.23 10.14 -19.76
CA ARG A 364 -7.36 10.08 -20.94
C ARG A 364 -7.00 8.63 -21.30
N VAL A 365 -6.62 7.81 -20.32
CA VAL A 365 -6.39 6.36 -20.53
C VAL A 365 -7.60 5.72 -21.18
N LEU A 366 -8.79 5.91 -20.63
CA LEU A 366 -10.03 5.29 -21.13
C LEU A 366 -10.33 5.72 -22.59
N VAL A 367 -10.09 6.98 -22.93
CA VAL A 367 -10.37 7.51 -24.27
C VAL A 367 -9.31 7.07 -25.28
N GLU A 368 -8.02 7.22 -24.97
CA GLU A 368 -6.93 6.93 -25.91
C GLU A 368 -6.74 5.42 -26.15
N THR A 369 -7.28 4.57 -25.27
CA THR A 369 -7.31 3.12 -25.46
C THR A 369 -8.63 2.60 -26.05
N GLY A 370 -9.59 3.50 -26.34
CA GLY A 370 -10.87 3.15 -26.94
C GLY A 370 -11.86 2.47 -25.96
N ILE A 371 -11.57 2.44 -24.67
CA ILE A 371 -12.47 1.90 -23.63
C ILE A 371 -13.67 2.83 -23.45
N ALA A 372 -13.46 4.14 -23.54
CA ALA A 372 -14.50 5.16 -23.50
C ALA A 372 -14.41 6.09 -24.73
N THR A 373 -15.45 6.87 -24.94
CA THR A 373 -15.46 7.91 -25.98
C THR A 373 -15.55 9.29 -25.34
N LYS A 374 -14.84 10.26 -25.92
CA LYS A 374 -14.91 11.66 -25.50
C LYS A 374 -16.10 12.34 -26.16
N ASN A 375 -16.92 13.01 -25.37
CA ASN A 375 -18.06 13.79 -25.83
C ASN A 375 -17.64 15.21 -26.24
N ILE A 376 -18.53 15.92 -26.95
CA ILE A 376 -18.29 17.29 -27.43
C ILE A 376 -18.07 18.27 -26.26
N ASP A 377 -18.74 18.04 -25.14
CA ASP A 377 -18.61 18.85 -23.92
C ASP A 377 -17.35 18.52 -23.07
N GLY A 378 -16.54 17.59 -23.56
CA GLY A 378 -15.32 17.15 -22.89
C GLY A 378 -15.51 16.04 -21.85
N SER A 379 -16.75 15.67 -21.51
CA SER A 379 -17.05 14.51 -20.68
C SER A 379 -16.73 13.19 -21.43
N ILE A 380 -16.79 12.07 -20.72
CA ILE A 380 -16.60 10.75 -21.32
C ILE A 380 -17.89 9.93 -21.26
N SER A 381 -18.05 9.04 -22.22
CA SER A 381 -19.07 8.00 -22.23
C SER A 381 -18.39 6.64 -22.19
N TYR A 382 -18.71 5.85 -21.16
CA TYR A 382 -18.21 4.49 -21.01
C TYR A 382 -19.34 3.48 -21.19
N ASP A 383 -19.17 2.58 -22.16
CA ASP A 383 -20.08 1.46 -22.40
C ASP A 383 -19.29 0.15 -22.22
N PRO A 384 -19.52 -0.56 -21.07
CA PRO A 384 -18.78 -1.78 -20.78
C PRO A 384 -19.07 -2.93 -21.76
N HIS A 385 -20.25 -2.98 -22.38
CA HIS A 385 -20.57 -4.02 -23.36
C HIS A 385 -19.85 -3.76 -24.69
N LYS A 386 -19.74 -2.51 -25.10
CA LYS A 386 -19.04 -2.13 -26.34
C LYS A 386 -17.53 -2.32 -26.20
N SER A 387 -16.96 -1.89 -25.09
CA SER A 387 -15.51 -1.99 -24.86
C SER A 387 -15.06 -3.39 -24.43
N ASN A 388 -16.00 -4.24 -24.01
CA ASN A 388 -15.72 -5.54 -23.37
C ASN A 388 -14.61 -5.45 -22.32
N THR A 389 -14.65 -4.40 -21.51
CA THR A 389 -13.62 -4.12 -20.49
C THR A 389 -14.28 -3.92 -19.12
N VAL A 390 -13.74 -4.59 -18.12
CA VAL A 390 -14.08 -4.38 -16.71
C VAL A 390 -13.14 -3.33 -16.16
N VAL A 391 -13.68 -2.27 -15.57
CA VAL A 391 -12.92 -1.24 -14.87
C VAL A 391 -13.15 -1.41 -13.37
N ILE A 392 -12.06 -1.63 -12.61
CA ILE A 392 -12.06 -1.81 -11.17
C ILE A 392 -11.17 -0.71 -10.57
N ILE A 393 -11.70 0.05 -9.63
CA ILE A 393 -11.01 1.17 -8.99
C ILE A 393 -11.09 0.99 -7.48
N VAL A 394 -9.95 1.01 -6.79
CA VAL A 394 -9.86 0.77 -5.35
C VAL A 394 -8.80 1.66 -4.70
N GLY A 395 -9.04 2.11 -3.46
CA GLY A 395 -7.99 2.63 -2.59
C GLY A 395 -7.19 1.49 -1.96
N ASP A 396 -5.88 1.62 -1.81
CA ASP A 396 -5.07 0.56 -1.21
C ASP A 396 -5.10 0.57 0.32
N ASN A 397 -5.20 1.74 0.93
CA ASN A 397 -5.42 1.94 2.37
C ASN A 397 -6.18 3.25 2.61
N GLY A 398 -6.53 3.49 3.87
CA GLY A 398 -7.19 4.74 4.28
C GLY A 398 -6.28 5.97 4.14
N SER A 399 -6.87 7.13 4.38
CA SER A 399 -6.22 8.42 4.17
C SER A 399 -5.05 8.66 5.12
N TYR A 400 -4.07 9.41 4.67
CA TYR A 400 -2.94 9.86 5.48
C TYR A 400 -3.40 10.94 6.49
N ALA A 401 -2.81 10.94 7.69
CA ALA A 401 -3.30 11.72 8.83
C ALA A 401 -3.60 13.19 8.54
N SER A 402 -2.70 13.89 7.84
CA SER A 402 -2.86 15.32 7.53
C SER A 402 -3.98 15.64 6.56
N ASP A 403 -4.48 14.64 5.82
CA ASP A 403 -5.47 14.83 4.76
C ASP A 403 -6.85 14.29 5.11
N VAL A 404 -6.92 13.60 6.24
CA VAL A 404 -8.19 13.07 6.74
C VAL A 404 -9.25 14.16 6.79
N ARG A 405 -10.41 13.86 6.22
CA ARG A 405 -11.55 14.78 6.19
C ARG A 405 -12.46 14.54 7.37
N LEU A 406 -12.81 15.64 8.03
CA LEU A 406 -13.82 15.57 9.08
C LEU A 406 -15.13 14.98 8.51
N PRO A 407 -15.81 14.13 9.28
CA PRO A 407 -15.61 13.82 10.70
C PRO A 407 -14.71 12.59 10.98
N PHE A 408 -13.91 12.15 10.04
CA PHE A 408 -12.95 11.06 10.28
C PHE A 408 -11.82 11.52 11.21
N ASP A 409 -11.16 10.55 11.85
CA ASP A 409 -10.14 10.82 12.87
C ASP A 409 -8.73 10.73 12.28
N PRO A 410 -7.97 11.83 12.25
CA PRO A 410 -6.59 11.81 11.77
C PRO A 410 -5.64 11.01 12.66
N GLU A 411 -5.91 10.87 13.97
CA GLU A 411 -5.06 10.10 14.87
C GLU A 411 -5.16 8.59 14.65
N HIS A 412 -6.26 8.15 14.02
CA HIS A 412 -6.54 6.74 13.71
C HIS A 412 -6.60 6.46 12.21
N SER A 413 -5.74 7.12 11.45
CA SER A 413 -5.65 7.08 10.00
C SER A 413 -4.74 5.96 9.46
N LYS A 414 -4.15 6.12 8.26
CA LYS A 414 -3.16 5.19 7.67
C LYS A 414 -2.15 4.70 8.73
N GLY A 415 -1.81 3.42 8.69
CA GLY A 415 -0.96 2.77 9.70
C GLY A 415 -1.71 2.24 10.91
N THR A 416 -3.05 2.43 10.98
CA THR A 416 -3.87 1.94 12.09
C THR A 416 -5.05 1.09 11.62
N VAL A 417 -5.44 0.11 12.44
CA VAL A 417 -6.56 -0.80 12.11
C VAL A 417 -7.94 -0.18 12.34
N TYR A 418 -8.00 1.11 12.66
CA TYR A 418 -9.25 1.83 12.84
C TYR A 418 -9.90 2.17 11.49
N GLN A 419 -11.14 2.63 11.55
CA GLN A 419 -11.95 2.78 10.37
C GLN A 419 -11.33 3.75 9.35
N THR A 420 -10.77 4.85 9.79
CA THR A 420 -10.10 5.83 8.91
C THR A 420 -8.89 5.23 8.18
N GLY A 421 -8.16 4.31 8.84
CA GLY A 421 -6.98 3.68 8.27
C GLY A 421 -7.27 2.56 7.26
N VAL A 422 -8.48 1.97 7.30
CA VAL A 422 -8.78 0.74 6.55
C VAL A 422 -9.97 0.84 5.60
N TRP A 423 -10.79 1.87 5.71
CA TRP A 423 -12.01 2.00 4.91
C TRP A 423 -11.72 2.70 3.58
N VAL A 424 -11.84 1.93 2.50
CA VAL A 424 -11.43 2.36 1.15
C VAL A 424 -12.60 2.37 0.17
N PRO A 425 -12.57 3.22 -0.85
CA PRO A 425 -13.51 3.17 -1.96
C PRO A 425 -13.24 1.96 -2.86
N LEU A 426 -14.32 1.35 -3.39
CA LEU A 426 -14.25 0.35 -4.45
C LEU A 426 -15.40 0.57 -5.44
N ILE A 427 -15.04 0.68 -6.71
CA ILE A 427 -15.98 0.78 -7.83
C ILE A 427 -15.67 -0.34 -8.81
N VAL A 428 -16.69 -1.08 -9.24
CA VAL A 428 -16.54 -2.12 -10.27
C VAL A 428 -17.59 -1.90 -11.36
N ALA A 429 -17.14 -1.68 -12.58
CA ALA A 429 -17.98 -1.54 -13.75
C ALA A 429 -17.54 -2.51 -14.84
N GLY A 430 -18.48 -3.12 -15.54
CA GLY A 430 -18.15 -4.13 -16.54
C GLY A 430 -19.39 -4.77 -17.16
N PRO A 431 -19.23 -5.57 -18.21
CA PRO A 431 -20.35 -6.15 -18.95
C PRO A 431 -21.21 -7.12 -18.12
N MET A 432 -20.66 -7.64 -16.99
CA MET A 432 -21.39 -8.52 -16.07
C MET A 432 -22.30 -7.76 -15.09
N VAL A 433 -22.23 -6.46 -15.03
CA VAL A 433 -22.98 -5.67 -14.04
C VAL A 433 -24.44 -5.59 -14.43
N ASN A 434 -25.30 -6.16 -13.59
CA ASN A 434 -26.75 -6.05 -13.74
C ASN A 434 -27.27 -4.86 -12.92
N LYS A 435 -28.07 -3.98 -13.54
CA LYS A 435 -28.58 -2.75 -12.97
C LYS A 435 -27.45 -1.86 -12.41
N PRO A 436 -26.63 -1.27 -13.27
CA PRO A 436 -25.55 -0.36 -12.84
C PRO A 436 -26.09 0.89 -12.14
N GLY A 437 -25.18 1.69 -11.59
CA GLY A 437 -25.47 2.94 -10.86
C GLY A 437 -26.01 2.71 -9.46
N ARG A 438 -25.73 1.55 -8.84
CA ARG A 438 -26.19 1.21 -7.50
C ARG A 438 -25.07 1.03 -6.49
N ASP A 439 -25.44 1.06 -5.24
CA ASP A 439 -24.57 0.81 -4.11
C ASP A 439 -24.75 -0.61 -3.57
N VAL A 440 -23.66 -1.16 -3.01
CA VAL A 440 -23.64 -2.37 -2.18
C VAL A 440 -23.11 -1.97 -0.81
N SER A 441 -23.92 -2.25 0.22
CA SER A 441 -23.63 -1.89 1.62
C SER A 441 -23.07 -3.06 2.44
N SER A 442 -23.10 -4.27 1.90
CA SER A 442 -22.51 -5.44 2.53
C SER A 442 -21.01 -5.29 2.71
N MET A 443 -20.48 -5.90 3.77
CA MET A 443 -19.05 -5.93 4.03
C MET A 443 -18.28 -6.64 2.91
N VAL A 444 -17.20 -6.04 2.48
CA VAL A 444 -16.25 -6.55 1.49
C VAL A 444 -14.85 -6.31 2.01
N ASN A 445 -13.91 -7.14 1.64
CA ASN A 445 -12.49 -6.97 1.92
C ASN A 445 -11.71 -6.96 0.61
N ILE A 446 -10.59 -6.25 0.55
CA ILE A 446 -9.76 -6.19 -0.67
C ILE A 446 -9.25 -7.56 -1.11
N VAL A 447 -9.10 -8.53 -0.19
CA VAL A 447 -8.75 -9.92 -0.54
C VAL A 447 -9.78 -10.55 -1.50
N ASP A 448 -11.02 -10.06 -1.50
CA ASP A 448 -12.11 -10.57 -2.34
C ASP A 448 -11.90 -10.26 -3.83
N LEU A 449 -11.05 -9.27 -4.13
CA LEU A 449 -10.67 -8.93 -5.51
C LEU A 449 -9.99 -10.12 -6.22
N PHE A 450 -9.23 -10.93 -5.49
CA PHE A 450 -8.61 -12.14 -6.06
C PHE A 450 -9.65 -13.11 -6.63
N SER A 451 -10.76 -13.35 -5.90
CA SER A 451 -11.87 -14.14 -6.42
C SER A 451 -12.54 -13.48 -7.61
N LEU A 452 -12.73 -12.15 -7.57
CA LEU A 452 -13.33 -11.40 -8.67
C LEU A 452 -12.52 -11.54 -9.97
N PHE A 453 -11.20 -11.40 -9.89
CA PHE A 453 -10.33 -11.57 -11.06
C PHE A 453 -10.47 -12.98 -11.66
N GLY A 454 -10.48 -14.02 -10.81
CA GLY A 454 -10.71 -15.38 -11.27
C GLY A 454 -12.08 -15.54 -11.94
N ASP A 455 -13.13 -15.03 -11.31
CA ASP A 455 -14.50 -15.11 -11.86
C ASP A 455 -14.62 -14.41 -13.22
N ILE A 456 -13.95 -13.26 -13.43
CA ILE A 456 -13.89 -12.56 -14.71
C ILE A 456 -13.20 -13.42 -15.76
N GLY A 457 -12.11 -14.10 -15.40
CA GLY A 457 -11.39 -15.03 -16.25
C GLY A 457 -12.04 -16.42 -16.37
N GLY A 458 -13.22 -16.62 -15.77
CA GLY A 458 -13.90 -17.94 -15.78
C GLY A 458 -13.17 -19.02 -14.98
N ILE A 459 -12.37 -18.64 -14.00
CA ILE A 459 -11.49 -19.53 -13.21
C ILE A 459 -11.95 -19.58 -11.76
N ASN A 460 -12.09 -20.79 -11.23
CA ASN A 460 -12.19 -20.96 -9.78
C ASN A 460 -10.79 -20.86 -9.15
N VAL A 461 -10.48 -19.73 -8.54
CA VAL A 461 -9.16 -19.47 -7.94
C VAL A 461 -8.77 -20.52 -6.90
N ARG A 462 -9.72 -21.10 -6.17
CA ARG A 462 -9.43 -22.14 -5.17
C ARG A 462 -8.75 -23.38 -5.76
N SER A 463 -8.97 -23.68 -7.04
CA SER A 463 -8.32 -24.81 -7.71
C SER A 463 -6.84 -24.56 -8.02
N TYR A 464 -6.41 -23.30 -7.97
CA TYR A 464 -5.00 -22.90 -8.20
C TYR A 464 -4.24 -22.69 -6.89
N VAL A 465 -4.90 -22.32 -5.81
CA VAL A 465 -4.27 -22.16 -4.50
C VAL A 465 -4.08 -23.52 -3.87
N PRO A 466 -2.84 -23.89 -3.45
CA PRO A 466 -2.59 -25.14 -2.74
C PRO A 466 -3.55 -25.36 -1.57
N LYS A 467 -4.00 -26.60 -1.36
CA LYS A 467 -4.95 -26.92 -0.28
C LYS A 467 -4.39 -26.65 1.10
N THR A 468 -3.08 -26.68 1.24
CA THR A 468 -2.34 -26.34 2.46
C THR A 468 -2.32 -24.84 2.79
N GLN A 469 -2.71 -24.00 1.82
CA GLN A 469 -2.79 -22.55 2.00
C GLN A 469 -4.22 -22.11 2.26
N ALA A 470 -4.43 -21.32 3.31
CA ALA A 470 -5.70 -20.68 3.57
C ALA A 470 -5.98 -19.58 2.52
N LEU A 471 -7.21 -19.51 2.05
CA LEU A 471 -7.71 -18.49 1.14
C LEU A 471 -8.84 -17.73 1.83
N ASP A 472 -8.65 -16.42 2.02
CA ASP A 472 -9.59 -15.56 2.74
C ASP A 472 -10.60 -14.88 1.83
N ALA A 473 -10.32 -14.89 0.53
CA ALA A 473 -11.18 -14.29 -0.49
C ALA A 473 -12.58 -14.90 -0.52
N LYS A 474 -13.58 -14.04 -0.60
CA LYS A 474 -14.99 -14.41 -0.82
C LYS A 474 -15.42 -13.92 -2.21
N PRO A 475 -16.42 -14.58 -2.84
CA PRO A 475 -16.87 -14.19 -4.18
C PRO A 475 -17.54 -12.81 -4.18
N LEU A 476 -17.11 -11.93 -5.10
CA LEU A 476 -17.71 -10.61 -5.33
C LEU A 476 -18.67 -10.62 -6.53
N MET A 477 -18.49 -11.51 -7.49
CA MET A 477 -19.31 -11.60 -8.70
C MET A 477 -20.83 -11.65 -8.41
N PRO A 478 -21.33 -12.33 -7.36
CA PRO A 478 -22.76 -12.31 -7.05
C PRO A 478 -23.34 -10.93 -6.77
N TYR A 479 -22.54 -10.01 -6.20
CA TYR A 479 -22.99 -8.62 -5.99
C TYR A 479 -23.10 -7.84 -7.31
N LEU A 480 -22.34 -8.18 -8.33
CA LEU A 480 -22.38 -7.53 -9.64
C LEU A 480 -23.55 -8.05 -10.48
N THR A 481 -23.75 -9.36 -10.51
CA THR A 481 -24.73 -10.03 -11.35
C THR A 481 -26.15 -10.04 -10.77
N ASN A 482 -26.29 -10.02 -9.43
CA ASN A 482 -27.56 -10.07 -8.74
C ASN A 482 -27.81 -8.81 -7.89
N PRO A 483 -28.66 -7.87 -8.34
CA PRO A 483 -28.95 -6.63 -7.61
C PRO A 483 -29.57 -6.83 -6.21
N THR A 484 -30.07 -8.01 -5.91
CA THR A 484 -30.66 -8.33 -4.60
C THR A 484 -29.69 -9.01 -3.64
N GLN A 485 -28.46 -9.29 -4.07
CA GLN A 485 -27.45 -9.98 -3.25
C GLN A 485 -27.10 -9.24 -1.97
N ASP A 486 -27.17 -7.91 -2.00
CA ASP A 486 -26.89 -7.06 -0.82
C ASP A 486 -27.83 -7.34 0.37
N LYS A 487 -29.01 -7.91 0.12
CA LYS A 487 -29.93 -8.38 1.17
C LYS A 487 -29.51 -9.70 1.83
N LYS A 488 -28.52 -10.38 1.25
CA LYS A 488 -27.95 -11.64 1.74
C LYS A 488 -26.42 -11.56 1.72
N PRO A 489 -25.83 -10.85 2.69
CA PRO A 489 -24.38 -10.64 2.73
C PRO A 489 -23.60 -11.94 2.64
N ILE A 490 -22.52 -11.94 1.86
CA ILE A 490 -21.62 -13.10 1.71
C ILE A 490 -20.62 -13.14 2.86
N ARG A 491 -20.10 -11.98 3.27
CA ARG A 491 -19.27 -11.85 4.48
C ARG A 491 -20.14 -11.56 5.69
N SER A 492 -19.98 -12.36 6.74
CA SER A 492 -20.56 -12.11 8.08
C SER A 492 -19.62 -11.31 8.98
N THR A 493 -18.31 -11.45 8.75
CA THR A 493 -17.24 -10.77 9.47
C THR A 493 -16.23 -10.17 8.50
N ASN A 494 -15.56 -9.09 8.90
CA ASN A 494 -14.44 -8.51 8.18
C ASN A 494 -13.23 -8.42 9.11
N PHE A 495 -12.03 -8.53 8.54
CA PHE A 495 -10.78 -8.58 9.30
C PHE A 495 -9.72 -7.68 8.66
N THR A 496 -8.88 -7.10 9.49
CA THR A 496 -7.66 -6.37 9.08
C THR A 496 -6.61 -6.46 10.17
N GLN A 497 -5.37 -6.18 9.83
CA GLN A 497 -4.25 -6.22 10.75
C GLN A 497 -3.14 -5.26 10.36
N TYR A 498 -2.32 -4.94 11.34
CA TYR A 498 -1.05 -4.26 11.23
C TYR A 498 -0.03 -4.96 12.12
N GLY A 499 1.22 -5.04 11.67
CA GLY A 499 2.32 -5.63 12.44
C GLY A 499 3.65 -5.21 11.84
N GLU A 500 4.73 -5.57 12.51
CA GLU A 500 6.07 -5.28 12.00
C GLU A 500 6.50 -6.28 10.94
N ASN A 501 7.19 -5.79 9.92
CA ASN A 501 7.91 -6.63 8.97
C ASN A 501 9.23 -7.14 9.58
N THR A 502 9.73 -8.20 9.00
CA THR A 502 11.08 -8.71 9.28
C THR A 502 12.14 -7.71 8.80
N ARG A 503 13.07 -7.35 9.69
CA ARG A 503 14.11 -6.36 9.42
C ARG A 503 15.50 -6.97 9.39
N ALA A 504 16.43 -6.36 8.67
CA ALA A 504 17.82 -6.76 8.65
C ALA A 504 18.49 -6.53 10.01
N THR A 505 19.24 -7.52 10.49
CA THR A 505 19.91 -7.48 11.80
C THR A 505 21.18 -6.63 11.81
N ASP A 506 21.80 -6.44 10.67
CA ASP A 506 22.98 -5.59 10.49
C ASP A 506 22.65 -4.09 10.42
N PHE A 507 21.39 -3.75 10.47
CA PHE A 507 20.98 -2.37 10.68
C PHE A 507 20.93 -2.04 12.16
N VAL A 508 21.59 -0.95 12.49
CA VAL A 508 21.52 -0.35 13.82
C VAL A 508 20.11 0.21 14.01
N ASN A 509 19.21 -0.67 14.44
CA ASN A 509 17.92 -0.26 14.90
C ASN A 509 18.12 0.46 16.22
N GLY A 510 17.60 1.66 16.31
CA GLY A 510 17.61 2.42 17.55
C GLY A 510 16.29 3.09 17.78
N THR A 511 16.10 3.46 19.01
CA THR A 511 14.86 4.09 19.46
C THR A 511 14.91 5.60 19.29
N CYS A 512 13.83 6.14 18.79
CA CYS A 512 13.60 7.58 18.65
C CYS A 512 12.38 8.02 19.44
N VAL A 513 12.54 9.06 20.24
CA VAL A 513 11.39 9.73 20.88
C VAL A 513 11.03 10.94 20.06
N ILE A 514 9.89 10.88 19.42
CA ILE A 514 9.31 11.96 18.61
C ILE A 514 8.62 12.94 19.56
N LYS A 515 9.17 14.12 19.71
CA LYS A 515 8.68 15.10 20.70
C LYS A 515 7.30 15.65 20.37
N SER A 516 7.01 15.89 19.12
CA SER A 516 5.72 16.43 18.65
C SER A 516 4.55 15.47 18.95
N ALA A 517 4.78 14.16 18.81
CA ALA A 517 3.79 13.12 19.07
C ALA A 517 3.86 12.54 20.48
N ASN A 518 4.88 12.89 21.26
CA ASN A 518 5.19 12.28 22.56
C ASN A 518 5.21 10.73 22.50
N THR A 519 5.80 10.19 21.44
CA THR A 519 5.76 8.76 21.12
C THR A 519 7.16 8.23 20.89
N CYS A 520 7.46 7.03 21.38
CA CYS A 520 8.66 6.28 21.04
C CYS A 520 8.37 5.30 19.92
N THR A 521 9.29 5.25 18.95
CA THR A 521 9.28 4.27 17.86
C THR A 521 10.68 3.75 17.60
N ILE A 522 10.77 2.57 17.02
CA ILE A 522 12.03 2.02 16.54
C ILE A 522 12.22 2.51 15.09
N LEU A 523 13.15 3.42 14.91
CA LEU A 523 13.42 4.02 13.60
C LEU A 523 14.67 3.43 12.97
N PHE A 524 14.55 3.27 11.69
CA PHE A 524 15.60 2.99 10.77
C PHE A 524 15.74 4.16 9.77
N PRO A 525 16.93 4.58 9.39
CA PRO A 525 18.28 4.17 9.73
C PRO A 525 18.98 5.08 10.74
N GLY A 526 18.45 5.30 11.89
CA GLY A 526 19.22 5.82 12.99
C GLY A 526 19.12 7.32 13.26
N GLN A 527 20.15 7.83 13.90
CA GLN A 527 20.17 9.14 14.57
C GLN A 527 19.73 10.32 13.70
N ASN A 528 20.25 10.39 12.48
CA ASN A 528 20.01 11.55 11.62
C ASN A 528 18.53 11.67 11.20
N ILE A 529 17.87 10.56 10.94
CA ILE A 529 16.41 10.57 10.67
C ILE A 529 15.65 10.98 11.91
N CYS A 530 15.99 10.42 13.06
CA CYS A 530 15.34 10.77 14.31
C CYS A 530 15.47 12.26 14.63
N GLU A 531 16.70 12.80 14.60
CA GLU A 531 16.97 14.16 15.08
C GLU A 531 16.68 15.23 14.04
N VAL A 532 17.06 14.99 12.78
CA VAL A 532 16.88 15.97 11.68
C VAL A 532 15.54 15.78 10.98
N GLY A 533 15.19 14.53 10.67
CA GLY A 533 13.94 14.22 9.95
C GLY A 533 12.71 14.41 10.83
N TYR A 534 12.73 13.85 12.04
CA TYR A 534 11.57 13.84 12.94
C TYR A 534 11.62 14.91 14.04
N GLY A 535 12.72 15.67 14.15
CA GLY A 535 12.92 16.59 15.27
C GLY A 535 12.91 15.90 16.65
N GLY A 536 13.21 14.60 16.64
CA GLY A 536 13.14 13.73 17.80
C GLY A 536 14.39 13.72 18.66
N THR A 537 14.42 12.82 19.63
CA THR A 537 15.60 12.52 20.44
C THR A 537 16.01 11.08 20.19
N TRP A 538 17.21 10.88 19.71
CA TRP A 538 17.79 9.57 19.44
C TRP A 538 18.33 8.92 20.72
N TYR A 539 18.01 7.64 20.93
CA TYR A 539 18.49 6.84 22.05
C TYR A 539 19.17 5.54 21.60
N GLY A 540 19.31 5.31 20.29
CA GLY A 540 20.02 4.17 19.74
C GLY A 540 21.54 4.30 19.78
N GLU A 541 22.25 3.47 19.03
CA GLU A 541 23.70 3.51 18.91
C GLU A 541 24.20 4.87 18.46
N GLY A 542 25.30 5.35 19.08
CA GLY A 542 25.84 6.67 18.82
C GLY A 542 25.08 7.83 19.47
N THR A 543 24.09 7.54 20.30
CA THR A 543 23.31 8.59 20.99
C THR A 543 24.19 9.57 21.76
N SER A 544 23.85 10.84 21.71
CA SER A 544 24.43 11.89 22.58
C SER A 544 23.77 11.97 23.96
N GLN A 545 22.70 11.16 24.20
CA GLN A 545 22.00 11.18 25.46
C GLN A 545 22.81 10.48 26.56
N PRO A 546 22.77 10.96 27.81
CA PRO A 546 23.52 10.40 28.93
C PRO A 546 22.89 9.10 29.44
N ILE A 547 22.87 8.07 28.57
CA ILE A 547 22.34 6.75 28.93
C ILE A 547 23.35 5.95 29.78
N PRO A 548 22.91 4.93 30.56
CA PRO A 548 23.81 4.10 31.37
C PRO A 548 24.83 3.35 30.48
N SER A 549 26.05 3.19 31.01
CA SER A 549 27.15 2.49 30.32
C SER A 549 26.88 0.98 30.10
N SER A 550 25.85 0.44 30.73
CA SER A 550 25.35 -0.91 30.46
C SER A 550 24.68 -1.05 29.08
N TYR A 551 24.42 0.03 28.38
CA TYR A 551 23.86 0.08 27.03
C TYR A 551 24.84 0.72 26.05
N PRO A 552 26.00 0.08 25.75
CA PRO A 552 27.04 0.68 24.90
C PRO A 552 26.58 0.98 23.49
N ASN A 553 25.58 0.25 23.00
CA ASN A 553 24.98 0.40 21.67
C ASN A 553 23.65 1.16 21.68
N GLY A 554 23.37 1.90 22.76
CA GLY A 554 22.07 2.55 22.90
C GLY A 554 20.94 1.61 23.33
N PHE A 555 19.72 2.13 23.31
CA PHE A 555 18.53 1.34 23.62
C PHE A 555 17.98 0.72 22.32
N SER A 556 17.65 -0.56 22.38
CA SER A 556 17.08 -1.32 21.27
C SER A 556 15.55 -1.38 21.28
N SER A 557 14.90 -0.90 22.35
CA SER A 557 13.45 -0.93 22.47
C SER A 557 12.88 0.31 23.17
N CYS A 558 11.65 0.67 22.82
CA CYS A 558 10.92 1.76 23.46
C CYS A 558 10.63 1.48 24.95
N CYS A 559 10.54 0.21 25.35
CA CYS A 559 10.46 -0.15 26.74
C CYS A 559 11.70 0.29 27.51
N GLN A 560 12.92 0.05 26.99
CA GLN A 560 14.17 0.49 27.62
C GLN A 560 14.26 2.02 27.70
N VAL A 561 13.80 2.73 26.67
CA VAL A 561 13.69 4.19 26.69
C VAL A 561 12.76 4.64 27.81
N ASN A 562 11.57 4.09 27.90
CA ASN A 562 10.62 4.45 28.95
C ASN A 562 11.10 4.09 30.36
N GLN A 563 11.81 2.98 30.53
CA GLN A 563 12.48 2.65 31.78
C GLN A 563 13.49 3.73 32.17
N TYR A 564 14.31 4.18 31.23
CA TYR A 564 15.27 5.24 31.45
C TYR A 564 14.59 6.59 31.73
N LEU A 565 13.59 6.97 30.93
CA LEU A 565 12.84 8.20 31.13
C LEU A 565 12.13 8.23 32.48
N TYR A 566 11.49 7.14 32.88
CA TYR A 566 10.85 6.99 34.19
C TYR A 566 11.85 7.17 35.36
N SER A 567 13.08 6.66 35.21
CA SER A 567 14.13 6.86 36.21
C SER A 567 14.55 8.30 36.37
N LYS A 568 14.31 9.17 35.35
CA LYS A 568 14.56 10.63 35.46
C LYS A 568 13.34 11.36 36.01
N SER A 569 12.16 11.01 35.56
CA SER A 569 10.88 11.49 36.10
C SER A 569 9.75 10.55 35.65
N PRO A 570 8.86 10.12 36.57
CA PRO A 570 7.70 9.30 36.22
C PRO A 570 6.80 9.91 35.14
N SER A 571 6.79 11.23 35.03
CA SER A 571 5.97 11.96 34.04
C SER A 571 6.64 12.11 32.66
N SER A 572 7.88 11.63 32.48
CA SER A 572 8.61 11.75 31.23
C SER A 572 8.46 10.52 30.31
N VAL A 573 7.73 9.51 30.72
CA VAL A 573 7.41 8.36 29.86
C VAL A 573 6.56 8.82 28.66
N VAL A 574 6.79 8.15 27.53
CA VAL A 574 6.13 8.46 26.26
C VAL A 574 5.25 7.28 25.83
N ALA A 575 4.29 7.54 24.96
CA ALA A 575 3.52 6.48 24.33
C ALA A 575 4.42 5.56 23.51
N VAL A 576 4.01 4.30 23.35
CA VAL A 576 4.69 3.33 22.47
C VAL A 576 3.66 2.81 21.49
N LEU A 577 4.04 2.77 20.21
CA LEU A 577 3.17 2.22 19.16
C LEU A 577 2.98 0.71 19.41
N PRO A 578 1.81 0.15 19.08
CA PRO A 578 1.58 -1.28 19.18
C PRO A 578 2.53 -2.09 18.30
N ASP A 579 3.05 -3.18 18.83
CA ASP A 579 3.85 -4.15 18.06
C ASP A 579 2.99 -4.85 17.01
N ASN A 580 1.74 -5.14 17.39
CA ASN A 580 0.74 -5.73 16.52
C ASN A 580 -0.66 -5.20 16.84
N SER A 581 -1.44 -5.00 15.82
CA SER A 581 -2.84 -4.59 15.93
C SER A 581 -3.71 -5.44 15.01
N TYR A 582 -4.85 -5.88 15.54
CA TYR A 582 -5.86 -6.63 14.80
C TYR A 582 -7.20 -5.95 14.94
N ALA A 583 -8.02 -6.00 13.90
CA ALA A 583 -9.41 -5.64 14.00
C ALA A 583 -10.30 -6.66 13.31
N VAL A 584 -11.38 -7.01 13.96
CA VAL A 584 -12.45 -7.84 13.41
C VAL A 584 -13.79 -7.18 13.69
N ARG A 585 -14.70 -7.24 12.73
CA ARG A 585 -16.04 -6.69 12.89
C ARG A 585 -17.10 -7.61 12.29
N ASN A 586 -18.29 -7.48 12.82
CA ASN A 586 -19.52 -7.87 12.16
C ASN A 586 -20.30 -6.63 11.67
N LYS A 587 -21.56 -6.78 11.35
CA LYS A 587 -22.40 -5.67 10.87
C LYS A 587 -22.53 -4.53 11.90
N ASP A 588 -22.58 -4.85 13.19
CA ASP A 588 -22.98 -3.91 14.23
C ASP A 588 -21.86 -3.51 15.17
N TYR A 589 -20.80 -4.32 15.30
CA TYR A 589 -19.73 -4.12 16.25
C TYR A 589 -18.35 -4.42 15.67
N LYS A 590 -17.34 -3.73 16.20
CA LYS A 590 -15.93 -3.90 15.88
C LYS A 590 -15.13 -4.12 17.15
N LEU A 591 -14.28 -5.14 17.13
CA LEU A 591 -13.25 -5.42 18.12
C LEU A 591 -11.90 -5.01 17.54
N VAL A 592 -11.14 -4.20 18.28
CA VAL A 592 -9.74 -3.89 18.02
C VAL A 592 -8.94 -4.53 19.15
N GLN A 593 -7.88 -5.24 18.81
CA GLN A 593 -6.94 -5.82 19.77
C GLN A 593 -5.55 -5.31 19.44
N GLN A 594 -4.88 -4.72 20.45
CA GLN A 594 -3.53 -4.18 20.33
C GLN A 594 -2.60 -4.87 21.30
N THR A 595 -1.43 -5.24 20.82
CA THR A 595 -0.34 -5.79 21.65
C THR A 595 0.81 -4.80 21.67
N THR A 596 1.22 -4.37 22.85
CA THR A 596 2.29 -3.39 23.05
C THR A 596 3.26 -3.87 24.09
N THR A 597 4.55 -3.79 23.81
CA THR A 597 5.61 -4.08 24.79
C THR A 597 6.14 -2.76 25.35
N ASN A 598 5.85 -2.50 26.63
CA ASN A 598 6.25 -1.25 27.28
C ASN A 598 6.76 -1.50 28.69
N TYR A 599 7.40 -0.46 29.26
CA TYR A 599 7.87 -0.44 30.63
C TYR A 599 6.69 -0.42 31.63
N ASP A 600 6.72 -1.33 32.60
CA ASP A 600 5.77 -1.32 33.71
C ASP A 600 6.49 -0.93 35.01
N PRO A 601 6.24 0.28 35.56
CA PRO A 601 6.86 0.73 36.79
C PRO A 601 6.46 -0.08 38.03
N ASN A 602 5.37 -0.86 37.97
CA ASN A 602 4.90 -1.70 39.09
C ASN A 602 5.58 -3.07 39.10
N ASN A 603 6.41 -3.39 38.10
CA ASN A 603 7.17 -4.64 38.03
C ASN A 603 8.68 -4.34 38.08
N PRO A 604 9.26 -4.11 39.27
CA PRO A 604 10.61 -3.57 39.42
C PRO A 604 11.74 -4.60 39.26
N THR A 605 11.46 -5.84 38.91
CA THR A 605 12.51 -6.86 38.70
C THR A 605 13.35 -6.54 37.48
N LEU A 606 14.60 -6.14 37.70
CA LEU A 606 15.57 -5.87 36.65
C LEU A 606 15.66 -7.05 35.66
N GLY A 607 15.42 -6.76 34.40
CA GLY A 607 15.40 -7.74 33.31
C GLY A 607 14.01 -8.16 32.83
N SER A 608 12.96 -7.95 33.64
CA SER A 608 11.56 -8.22 33.30
C SER A 608 10.67 -6.97 33.34
N ALA A 609 11.26 -5.79 33.31
CA ALA A 609 10.54 -4.52 33.40
C ALA A 609 9.76 -4.17 32.10
N CYS A 610 9.98 -4.90 31.04
CA CYS A 610 9.20 -4.79 29.82
C CYS A 610 8.07 -5.80 29.84
N LEU A 611 6.85 -5.30 29.82
CA LEU A 611 5.65 -6.14 29.86
C LEU A 611 4.94 -6.02 28.50
N THR A 612 4.69 -7.16 27.89
CA THR A 612 3.82 -7.23 26.73
C THR A 612 2.38 -7.32 27.20
N GLN A 613 1.58 -6.35 26.83
CA GLN A 613 0.17 -6.29 27.16
C GLN A 613 -0.68 -6.34 25.91
N THR A 614 -1.76 -7.09 25.98
CA THR A 614 -2.79 -7.12 24.95
C THR A 614 -4.03 -6.44 25.48
N VAL A 615 -4.50 -5.42 24.79
CA VAL A 615 -5.67 -4.62 25.17
C VAL A 615 -6.72 -4.73 24.08
N ASP A 616 -7.96 -4.97 24.50
CA ASP A 616 -9.12 -4.96 23.62
C ASP A 616 -9.86 -3.63 23.72
N GLU A 617 -10.31 -3.15 22.56
CA GLU A 617 -11.26 -2.06 22.43
C GLU A 617 -12.48 -2.55 21.66
N PHE A 618 -13.67 -2.10 22.04
CA PHE A 618 -14.91 -2.58 21.46
C PHE A 618 -15.83 -1.42 21.10
N TYR A 619 -16.29 -1.37 19.84
CA TYR A 619 -17.04 -0.26 19.30
C TYR A 619 -18.33 -0.72 18.64
N LYS A 620 -19.39 0.12 18.72
CA LYS A 620 -20.57 0.00 17.87
C LYS A 620 -20.28 0.67 16.54
N VAL A 621 -20.57 0.01 15.43
CA VAL A 621 -20.30 0.53 14.09
C VAL A 621 -21.53 1.19 13.48
N ASN A 622 -21.33 2.33 12.81
CA ASN A 622 -22.33 3.00 11.99
C ASN A 622 -21.70 3.44 10.67
N GLU A 623 -22.22 2.97 9.57
CA GLU A 623 -21.69 3.22 8.22
C GLU A 623 -22.62 4.05 7.34
N LEU A 624 -23.61 4.68 7.92
CA LEU A 624 -24.47 5.56 7.17
C LEU A 624 -23.69 6.80 6.69
N PRO A 625 -23.92 7.25 5.45
CA PRO A 625 -23.36 8.50 4.98
C PRO A 625 -23.70 9.63 5.95
N VAL A 626 -22.69 10.39 6.32
CA VAL A 626 -22.89 11.55 7.18
C VAL A 626 -23.53 12.64 6.35
N THR A 627 -24.77 12.96 6.66
CA THR A 627 -25.30 14.27 6.35
C THR A 627 -24.65 15.25 7.31
N LEU A 628 -23.82 16.07 6.80
CA LEU A 628 -22.99 17.21 7.26
C LEU A 628 -23.34 17.90 8.60
N VAL A 629 -23.78 17.19 9.62
CA VAL A 629 -24.05 17.78 10.93
C VAL A 629 -23.12 17.18 11.96
N PRO A 630 -22.15 17.92 12.48
CA PRO A 630 -21.39 17.49 13.65
C PRO A 630 -22.33 17.24 14.83
N PRO A 631 -22.15 16.20 15.63
CA PRO A 631 -21.01 15.29 15.75
C PRO A 631 -21.25 13.88 15.17
N GLN A 632 -22.01 13.75 14.10
CA GLN A 632 -22.34 12.45 13.55
C GLN A 632 -21.19 11.91 12.72
N SER A 633 -20.55 10.86 13.19
CA SER A 633 -19.49 10.14 12.51
C SER A 633 -20.00 8.83 11.92
N PRO A 634 -19.64 8.48 10.68
CA PRO A 634 -19.96 7.18 10.11
C PRO A 634 -19.23 6.03 10.80
N ALA A 635 -18.17 6.31 11.53
CA ALA A 635 -17.36 5.33 12.23
C ALA A 635 -17.23 5.71 13.70
N LEU A 636 -17.68 4.85 14.58
CA LEU A 636 -17.71 5.10 16.02
C LEU A 636 -16.51 4.55 16.79
N ASP A 637 -15.62 3.79 16.12
CA ASP A 637 -14.28 3.50 16.61
C ASP A 637 -13.32 4.68 16.40
N ARG A 638 -13.87 5.82 16.17
CA ARG A 638 -13.23 7.04 15.89
C ARG A 638 -13.66 8.10 16.85
N PRO A 639 -13.08 8.28 17.93
CA PRO A 639 -13.26 9.49 18.65
C PRO A 639 -12.37 10.58 18.08
N THR A 640 -12.89 11.73 17.82
CA THR A 640 -12.09 12.92 17.83
C THR A 640 -11.36 12.99 19.18
N GLY A 641 -10.13 12.50 19.18
CA GLY A 641 -9.21 12.63 20.31
C GLY A 641 -9.56 11.86 21.57
N SER A 642 -10.31 10.77 21.52
CA SER A 642 -10.51 9.97 22.72
C SER A 642 -11.08 8.58 22.43
N LEU A 643 -10.77 7.63 23.29
CA LEU A 643 -11.40 6.33 23.39
C LEU A 643 -12.83 6.42 23.99
N ALA A 644 -13.50 7.60 23.87
CA ALA A 644 -14.78 7.88 24.52
C ALA A 644 -15.90 6.94 24.08
N ASN A 645 -15.81 6.38 22.86
CA ASN A 645 -16.79 5.44 22.32
C ASN A 645 -16.40 3.98 22.54
N ASN A 646 -15.27 3.71 23.20
CA ASN A 646 -14.87 2.35 23.54
C ASN A 646 -15.79 1.80 24.64
N LEU A 647 -16.59 0.81 24.29
CA LEU A 647 -17.55 0.19 25.19
C LEU A 647 -16.87 -0.59 26.34
N LEU A 648 -15.57 -0.88 26.22
CA LEU A 648 -14.75 -1.52 27.26
C LEU A 648 -14.07 -0.53 28.20
N SER A 649 -14.23 0.77 28.02
CA SER A 649 -13.60 1.79 28.87
C SER A 649 -13.90 1.63 30.37
N SER A 650 -15.04 1.02 30.73
CA SER A 650 -15.41 0.67 32.10
C SER A 650 -15.36 -0.84 32.38
N GLY A 651 -14.64 -1.60 31.54
CA GLY A 651 -14.50 -3.05 31.63
C GLY A 651 -15.70 -3.83 31.05
N THR A 652 -15.53 -5.14 30.93
CA THR A 652 -16.54 -6.03 30.32
C THR A 652 -17.86 -6.10 31.11
N ALA A 653 -17.83 -5.83 32.41
CA ALA A 653 -19.03 -5.82 33.26
C ALA A 653 -20.02 -4.70 32.91
N SER A 654 -19.58 -3.66 32.18
CA SER A 654 -20.43 -2.56 31.71
C SER A 654 -21.22 -2.88 30.44
N LEU A 655 -20.88 -3.97 29.75
CA LEU A 655 -21.52 -4.36 28.50
C LEU A 655 -22.94 -4.88 28.74
N THR A 656 -23.88 -4.42 27.91
CA THR A 656 -25.21 -5.05 27.85
C THR A 656 -25.08 -6.50 27.35
N TYR A 657 -26.13 -7.30 27.57
CA TYR A 657 -26.17 -8.69 27.10
C TYR A 657 -25.85 -8.81 25.59
N VAL A 658 -26.42 -7.95 24.76
CA VAL A 658 -26.19 -7.95 23.29
C VAL A 658 -24.75 -7.56 22.96
N GLN A 659 -24.22 -6.56 23.63
CA GLN A 659 -22.82 -6.13 23.45
C GLN A 659 -21.86 -7.25 23.85
N ASN A 660 -22.04 -7.84 25.03
CA ASN A 660 -21.18 -8.91 25.52
C ASN A 660 -21.21 -10.14 24.60
N LYS A 661 -22.39 -10.52 24.09
CA LYS A 661 -22.51 -11.61 23.13
C LYS A 661 -21.69 -11.32 21.86
N ASN A 662 -21.83 -10.13 21.26
CA ASN A 662 -21.06 -9.76 20.07
C ASN A 662 -19.56 -9.67 20.34
N TYR A 663 -19.17 -9.16 21.51
CA TYR A 663 -17.77 -9.12 21.92
C TYR A 663 -17.15 -10.52 21.97
N GLN A 664 -17.81 -11.48 22.63
CA GLN A 664 -17.35 -12.87 22.70
C GLN A 664 -17.32 -13.56 21.31
N GLU A 665 -18.31 -13.29 20.46
CA GLU A 665 -18.33 -13.83 19.09
C GLU A 665 -17.17 -13.28 18.27
N LEU A 666 -16.87 -11.99 18.38
CA LEU A 666 -15.75 -11.38 17.65
C LEU A 666 -14.37 -11.80 18.21
N GLN A 667 -14.23 -11.99 19.53
CA GLN A 667 -13.01 -12.58 20.11
C GLN A 667 -12.78 -14.01 19.59
N LYS A 668 -13.84 -14.80 19.50
CA LYS A 668 -13.75 -16.17 18.95
C LYS A 668 -13.37 -16.14 17.47
N GLU A 669 -13.95 -15.23 16.69
CA GLU A 669 -13.63 -15.08 15.29
C GLU A 669 -12.17 -14.61 15.09
N LEU A 670 -11.71 -13.63 15.87
CA LEU A 670 -10.34 -13.16 15.85
C LEU A 670 -9.36 -14.30 16.15
N THR A 671 -9.63 -15.08 17.21
CA THR A 671 -8.82 -16.24 17.58
C THR A 671 -8.79 -17.29 16.47
N HIS A 672 -9.95 -17.53 15.80
CA HIS A 672 -10.04 -18.46 14.68
C HIS A 672 -9.19 -17.98 13.48
N VAL A 673 -9.32 -16.72 13.10
CA VAL A 673 -8.60 -16.15 11.95
C VAL A 673 -7.08 -16.21 12.20
N ILE A 674 -6.63 -15.78 13.37
CA ILE A 674 -5.21 -15.81 13.75
C ILE A 674 -4.71 -17.27 13.84
N GLY A 675 -5.45 -18.15 14.51
CA GLY A 675 -5.04 -19.55 14.68
C GLY A 675 -5.02 -20.37 13.39
N SER A 676 -5.70 -19.92 12.35
CA SER A 676 -5.69 -20.56 11.02
C SER A 676 -4.53 -20.11 10.11
N ALA A 677 -3.68 -19.22 10.59
CA ALA A 677 -2.62 -18.58 9.80
C ALA A 677 -1.30 -19.36 9.77
N GLN A 678 -1.28 -20.66 9.96
CA GLN A 678 -0.04 -21.39 10.12
C GLN A 678 0.73 -21.54 8.78
N PRO A 679 1.86 -20.84 8.60
CA PRO A 679 2.81 -21.20 7.54
C PRO A 679 3.34 -22.61 7.80
N CYS A 680 3.81 -23.26 6.76
CA CYS A 680 4.44 -24.57 6.86
C CYS A 680 5.97 -24.40 6.86
N PRO A 681 6.66 -24.49 8.00
CA PRO A 681 8.10 -24.32 8.05
C PRO A 681 8.78 -25.34 7.13
N GLY A 682 9.65 -24.86 6.25
CA GLY A 682 10.36 -25.68 5.28
C GLY A 682 9.69 -25.84 3.92
N ASP A 683 8.43 -25.44 3.75
CA ASP A 683 7.76 -25.36 2.43
C ASP A 683 8.12 -24.01 1.78
N ALA A 684 9.33 -23.96 1.24
CA ALA A 684 9.91 -22.74 0.71
C ALA A 684 9.26 -22.30 -0.61
N ASN A 685 8.79 -23.24 -1.41
CA ASN A 685 8.15 -23.00 -2.69
C ASN A 685 6.61 -22.98 -2.61
N LEU A 686 6.06 -23.09 -1.42
CA LEU A 686 4.62 -23.01 -1.11
C LEU A 686 3.74 -24.03 -1.87
N ASP A 687 4.31 -25.20 -2.26
CA ASP A 687 3.55 -26.25 -2.95
C ASP A 687 2.83 -27.23 -2.00
N GLY A 688 3.05 -27.09 -0.70
CA GLY A 688 2.46 -27.91 0.35
C GLY A 688 3.22 -29.20 0.64
N LEU A 689 4.38 -29.38 0.05
CA LEU A 689 5.26 -30.52 0.26
C LEU A 689 6.65 -30.01 0.66
N ILE A 690 7.32 -30.72 1.53
CA ILE A 690 8.72 -30.43 1.89
C ILE A 690 9.61 -31.44 1.16
N ASN A 691 10.42 -30.97 0.22
CA ASN A 691 11.25 -31.81 -0.64
C ASN A 691 12.49 -31.08 -1.18
N SER A 692 13.18 -31.68 -2.17
CA SER A 692 14.39 -31.10 -2.74
C SER A 692 14.21 -29.72 -3.42
N LYS A 693 13.00 -29.37 -3.84
CA LYS A 693 12.74 -28.05 -4.44
C LYS A 693 12.83 -26.95 -3.39
N ASP A 694 12.33 -27.25 -2.19
CA ASP A 694 12.43 -26.33 -1.06
C ASP A 694 13.86 -26.10 -0.64
N TYR A 695 14.67 -27.17 -0.63
CA TYR A 695 16.10 -27.08 -0.37
C TYR A 695 16.81 -26.17 -1.39
N LEU A 696 16.51 -26.34 -2.68
CA LEU A 696 17.10 -25.53 -3.76
C LEU A 696 16.66 -24.05 -3.65
N GLU A 697 15.47 -23.82 -3.14
CA GLU A 697 15.00 -22.46 -2.90
C GLU A 697 15.66 -21.86 -1.66
N GLN A 698 15.68 -22.58 -0.56
CA GLN A 698 16.27 -22.10 0.71
C GLN A 698 17.76 -21.72 0.56
N ILE A 699 18.53 -22.43 -0.27
CA ILE A 699 19.94 -22.10 -0.53
C ILE A 699 20.13 -20.67 -1.04
N LYS A 700 19.19 -20.12 -1.80
CA LYS A 700 19.26 -18.74 -2.32
C LYS A 700 19.22 -17.68 -1.21
N TRP A 701 18.74 -18.06 -0.04
CA TRP A 701 18.56 -17.19 1.11
C TRP A 701 19.66 -17.35 2.17
N ILE A 702 20.62 -18.26 1.97
CA ILE A 702 21.74 -18.44 2.90
C ILE A 702 22.55 -17.14 3.00
N GLY A 703 22.83 -16.74 4.24
CA GLY A 703 23.57 -15.52 4.55
C GLY A 703 22.73 -14.26 4.55
N ILE A 704 21.42 -14.34 4.24
CA ILE A 704 20.49 -13.24 4.43
C ILE A 704 20.13 -13.21 5.92
N THR A 705 20.50 -12.11 6.56
CA THR A 705 20.31 -11.92 7.99
C THR A 705 18.95 -11.32 8.29
N GLY A 706 18.41 -11.69 9.44
CA GLY A 706 17.31 -11.02 10.13
C GLY A 706 15.97 -11.71 10.13
N GLY A 707 15.35 -11.63 11.24
CA GLY A 707 13.95 -11.84 11.57
C GLY A 707 13.31 -13.19 11.27
N SER A 708 12.53 -13.62 12.21
CA SER A 708 11.81 -14.88 12.19
C SER A 708 10.91 -15.06 10.96
N SER A 709 11.42 -15.67 9.92
CA SER A 709 10.58 -16.24 8.89
C SER A 709 10.46 -17.74 9.06
N THR A 710 9.26 -18.18 9.12
CA THR A 710 8.93 -19.59 9.20
C THR A 710 9.27 -20.38 7.94
N TRP A 711 9.66 -19.72 6.87
CA TRP A 711 9.95 -20.37 5.58
C TRP A 711 11.43 -20.61 5.35
N TRP A 712 12.27 -19.66 5.74
CA TRP A 712 13.71 -19.64 5.47
C TRP A 712 14.52 -19.87 6.74
N ASP A 713 14.18 -19.13 7.79
CA ASP A 713 14.76 -19.24 9.12
C ASP A 713 13.90 -20.20 9.94
N MET A 714 14.21 -21.47 9.87
CA MET A 714 13.40 -22.54 10.46
C MET A 714 13.54 -22.61 11.98
N ASN A 715 14.64 -22.18 12.53
CA ASN A 715 14.86 -22.13 13.98
C ASN A 715 14.51 -20.77 14.60
N GLN A 716 14.17 -19.78 13.77
CA GLN A 716 13.78 -18.44 14.19
C GLN A 716 14.87 -17.69 14.98
N ASP A 717 16.14 -17.93 14.64
CA ASP A 717 17.28 -17.28 15.29
C ASP A 717 17.67 -15.96 14.59
N GLY A 718 17.01 -15.62 13.52
CA GLY A 718 17.24 -14.40 12.75
C GLY A 718 18.30 -14.55 11.66
N LEU A 719 18.79 -15.75 11.37
CA LEU A 719 19.82 -15.98 10.36
C LEU A 719 19.54 -17.25 9.57
N THR A 720 19.40 -17.15 8.26
CA THR A 720 19.30 -18.32 7.40
C THR A 720 20.69 -18.91 7.12
N ASN A 721 20.95 -20.11 7.62
CA ASN A 721 22.25 -20.77 7.56
C ASN A 721 22.15 -22.30 7.46
N ASP A 722 23.27 -23.01 7.61
CA ASP A 722 23.32 -24.46 7.55
C ASP A 722 22.49 -25.19 8.63
N THR A 723 22.16 -24.50 9.74
CA THR A 723 21.29 -25.04 10.77
C THR A 723 19.86 -25.18 10.23
N ASP A 724 19.36 -24.18 9.51
CA ASP A 724 18.04 -24.19 8.89
C ASP A 724 17.94 -25.25 7.80
N ILE A 725 18.99 -25.39 7.01
CA ILE A 725 19.12 -26.46 6.02
C ILE A 725 19.06 -27.84 6.69
N SER A 726 19.65 -27.97 7.86
CA SER A 726 19.65 -29.23 8.61
C SER A 726 18.25 -29.52 9.19
N LEU A 727 17.54 -28.49 9.68
CA LEU A 727 16.17 -28.59 10.15
C LEU A 727 15.21 -28.95 9.00
N LEU A 728 15.41 -28.40 7.81
CA LEU A 728 14.61 -28.74 6.63
C LEU A 728 14.64 -30.25 6.33
N LYS A 729 15.77 -30.91 6.50
CA LYS A 729 15.91 -32.36 6.30
C LYS A 729 15.08 -33.19 7.26
N THR A 730 14.72 -32.63 8.40
CA THR A 730 13.92 -33.31 9.44
C THR A 730 12.47 -32.85 9.47
N ALA A 731 12.10 -31.90 8.64
CA ALA A 731 10.77 -31.34 8.59
C ALA A 731 9.73 -32.36 8.07
N VAL A 732 8.52 -32.25 8.58
CA VAL A 732 7.44 -33.21 8.28
C VAL A 732 6.70 -32.79 7.00
N SER A 733 6.68 -33.69 6.03
CA SER A 733 5.94 -33.55 4.78
C SER A 733 4.81 -34.58 4.71
N PRO A 734 3.60 -34.29 4.17
CA PRO A 734 3.16 -32.99 3.66
C PRO A 734 2.78 -31.98 4.76
N CYS A 735 2.69 -30.72 4.37
CA CYS A 735 2.21 -29.64 5.26
C CYS A 735 0.80 -29.92 5.78
N LYS A 736 0.52 -29.49 7.00
CA LYS A 736 -0.82 -29.63 7.58
C LYS A 736 -1.81 -28.73 6.84
N LEU A 737 -3.03 -29.23 6.65
CA LEU A 737 -4.12 -28.39 6.13
C LEU A 737 -4.47 -27.29 7.15
N PRO A 738 -4.87 -26.10 6.69
CA PRO A 738 -5.41 -25.05 7.55
C PRO A 738 -6.65 -25.58 8.29
N ARG A 739 -6.77 -25.25 9.57
CA ARG A 739 -7.92 -25.60 10.40
C ARG A 739 -9.14 -24.74 10.16
#